data_523a16d83f257d0d3f4f4e49f12919e3
#
_entry.id   523a16d83f257d0d3f4f4e49f12919e3
#
_cell.length_a   1.000
_cell.length_b   1.000
_cell.length_c   1.000
_cell.angle_alpha   90.00
_cell.angle_beta   90.00
_cell.angle_gamma   90.00
#
_symmetry.space_group_name_H-M   'P 1'
#
loop_
_entity.id
_entity.type
_entity.pdbx_description
1 polymer ?
#
loop_
_entity_poly.entity_id
_entity_poly.type
_entity_poly.pdbx_seq_one_letter_code
_entity_poly.pdbx_strand_id
1 'polypeptide(L)'
;MATDALTSSVELTTSRLRTHEPIIDPGVRATRRVAEYLHALGIADLARVDLLAEEIVSATHPGTEPRAEDAIAAAQLRVEQFLHAVFGERATEIDPLWLRAFLSSHPEHFLADVEGARTAVASFGDPFAGRAPAHNQFRDQQLRRMRAPRWALGLMAPGIITAGATFGLVHALSENGLSAAELVWACLFAFLFGLASIGLFTATVGFFSGFSRRRVPATVATQLPRSALVMPIYHENPEHVFAALIAMRESLSKTPGGDAFEIFVLSDSRDPEKAAEEERAFRRAASVGNATIPMYYRRRAKNERQKAGNLAEFFERWGHRYTYAVILDADSLMRGETIVELVRRMEAAPRVALLQSPLELHRGTTLFSRAQQLAGSVSGPMFTRGLALWADDQANYYGHNAAVRVSALLECCALPVLAGQPPLGGHILSHDFVEAALLCRAGWEVRIAHDLSGSWEELPPTLPEYVARDRRWCQGNLQHLRIAVSEGLKPMSRVHMLVGAAAYLAGPVWLLFVIIGAILAASSATTLVTPKVALILAGATALTLLGPRLLGLISTLANGPARRAHGGAVRLVLSVIVEGVFAATIAPLLMVHHTRIVLNILMGGVVSWGAQSRRSTGALMTIVRAELVGTVIGVLMVTLLGLFALPLVLWLAPIWGPLVLAIPLAMIASSEWAGQALSYFGILRVPSETATDDLVLRADDLRSMTTSDDSARFRDMVLDPVLLAAHVARLPKNAAPAGTPEQLERARERARRAGPTALSAAERKLLTSDAESMRWLHREAWRHWPVESWQLAREQPQLPPEPASA
;
A
#
# COMPACT_ATOMS: atom_id res chain seq x y z
N MET A 1 -8.35 43.66 -13.48
CA MET A 1 -7.57 44.87 -13.13
C MET A 1 -6.68 44.71 -11.88
N ALA A 2 -6.95 43.81 -10.94
CA ALA A 2 -6.03 43.57 -9.79
C ALA A 2 -4.98 42.47 -10.09
N THR A 3 -5.21 41.62 -11.06
CA THR A 3 -4.30 40.53 -11.47
C THR A 3 -3.19 41.01 -12.40
N ASP A 4 -3.43 42.08 -13.17
CA ASP A 4 -2.44 42.59 -14.13
C ASP A 4 -1.35 43.43 -13.45
N ALA A 5 -1.62 43.99 -12.26
CA ALA A 5 -0.64 44.78 -11.51
C ALA A 5 0.41 43.91 -10.80
N LEU A 6 0.09 42.66 -10.48
CA LEU A 6 1.04 41.70 -9.83
C LEU A 6 1.95 41.04 -10.85
N THR A 7 1.45 40.79 -12.07
CA THR A 7 2.26 40.22 -13.15
C THR A 7 3.27 41.24 -13.72
N SER A 8 2.91 42.52 -13.80
CA SER A 8 3.81 43.57 -14.27
C SER A 8 4.93 43.90 -13.27
N SER A 9 4.72 43.76 -11.97
CA SER A 9 5.75 43.97 -10.96
C SER A 9 6.78 42.83 -10.92
N VAL A 10 6.38 41.61 -11.25
CA VAL A 10 7.29 40.45 -11.32
C VAL A 10 8.12 40.51 -12.62
N GLU A 11 7.53 40.90 -13.74
CA GLU A 11 8.27 41.07 -15.01
C GLU A 11 9.24 42.26 -14.98
N LEU A 12 8.92 43.35 -14.29
CA LEU A 12 9.83 44.48 -14.12
C LEU A 12 11.05 44.15 -13.26
N THR A 13 10.92 43.18 -12.31
CA THR A 13 12.04 42.76 -11.50
C THR A 13 12.96 41.77 -12.26
N THR A 14 12.41 40.93 -13.13
CA THR A 14 13.20 39.96 -13.92
C THR A 14 13.86 40.56 -15.16
N SER A 15 13.29 41.61 -15.77
CA SER A 15 13.89 42.24 -16.93
C SER A 15 15.07 43.16 -16.63
N ARG A 16 15.19 43.68 -15.39
CA ARG A 16 16.35 44.51 -14.96
C ARG A 16 17.60 43.71 -14.65
N LEU A 17 17.54 42.41 -14.62
CA LEU A 17 18.69 41.54 -14.25
C LEU A 17 19.54 41.10 -15.47
N ARG A 18 19.26 41.53 -16.69
CA ARG A 18 19.99 41.09 -17.92
C ARG A 18 21.04 42.05 -18.50
N THR A 19 21.35 43.17 -17.84
CA THR A 19 22.41 44.04 -18.37
C THR A 19 23.29 44.62 -17.27
N HIS A 20 24.57 44.27 -17.26
CA HIS A 20 25.69 44.77 -16.44
C HIS A 20 25.50 44.63 -14.95
N GLU A 21 26.26 43.69 -14.31
CA GLU A 21 26.46 43.71 -12.87
C GLU A 21 27.04 45.06 -12.43
N PRO A 22 26.29 45.92 -11.75
CA PRO A 22 26.92 47.00 -11.00
C PRO A 22 27.73 46.33 -9.88
N ILE A 23 28.83 46.94 -9.49
CA ILE A 23 29.59 46.58 -8.29
C ILE A 23 28.64 46.73 -7.11
N ILE A 24 27.91 45.68 -6.78
CA ILE A 24 26.98 45.66 -5.65
C ILE A 24 27.86 45.58 -4.40
N ASP A 25 27.65 46.51 -3.45
CA ASP A 25 28.27 46.57 -2.14
C ASP A 25 28.23 45.13 -1.52
N PRO A 26 29.37 44.59 -1.06
CA PRO A 26 29.44 43.27 -0.44
C PRO A 26 28.40 43.06 0.68
N GLY A 27 28.09 44.12 1.44
CA GLY A 27 27.05 44.08 2.48
C GLY A 27 25.65 43.86 1.91
N VAL A 28 25.30 44.60 0.87
CA VAL A 28 24.00 44.44 0.16
C VAL A 28 23.88 43.05 -0.45
N ARG A 29 24.96 42.52 -1.00
CA ARG A 29 25.00 41.16 -1.52
C ARG A 29 24.79 40.10 -0.42
N ALA A 30 25.44 40.27 0.73
CA ALA A 30 25.30 39.39 1.87
C ALA A 30 23.87 39.40 2.42
N THR A 31 23.30 40.59 2.66
CA THR A 31 21.93 40.77 3.15
C THR A 31 20.90 40.15 2.20
N ARG A 32 21.03 40.38 0.90
CA ARG A 32 20.14 39.77 -0.11
C ARG A 32 20.22 38.24 -0.08
N ARG A 33 21.39 37.65 0.05
CA ARG A 33 21.58 36.21 0.11
C ARG A 33 20.97 35.60 1.37
N VAL A 34 21.11 36.25 2.50
CA VAL A 34 20.50 35.82 3.76
C VAL A 34 18.97 35.94 3.67
N ALA A 35 18.45 37.04 3.07
CA ALA A 35 17.02 37.21 2.85
C ALA A 35 16.44 36.10 1.95
N GLU A 36 17.11 35.77 0.85
CA GLU A 36 16.72 34.65 -0.03
C GLU A 36 16.72 33.31 0.74
N TYR A 37 17.70 33.09 1.60
CA TYR A 37 17.80 31.90 2.45
C TYR A 37 16.63 31.81 3.44
N LEU A 38 16.33 32.89 4.17
CA LEU A 38 15.21 32.96 5.12
C LEU A 38 13.85 32.80 4.44
N HIS A 39 13.70 33.37 3.26
CA HIS A 39 12.48 33.19 2.45
C HIS A 39 12.30 31.71 2.01
N ALA A 40 13.39 31.03 1.65
CA ALA A 40 13.37 29.60 1.31
C ALA A 40 12.98 28.71 2.51
N LEU A 41 13.16 29.16 3.75
CA LEU A 41 12.63 28.52 4.95
C LEU A 41 11.10 28.58 5.06
N GLY A 42 10.44 29.46 4.30
CA GLY A 42 8.99 29.58 4.28
C GLY A 42 8.44 30.81 4.99
N ILE A 43 9.29 31.76 5.40
CA ILE A 43 8.84 33.03 5.97
C ILE A 43 8.26 33.89 4.86
N ALA A 44 6.95 34.11 4.87
CA ALA A 44 6.24 34.84 3.83
C ALA A 44 6.32 36.38 3.96
N ASP A 45 6.60 36.87 5.15
CA ASP A 45 6.71 38.34 5.41
C ASP A 45 8.07 38.84 4.94
N LEU A 46 8.11 39.48 3.76
CA LEU A 46 9.31 40.02 3.14
C LEU A 46 9.96 41.11 4.01
N ALA A 47 9.18 41.97 4.67
CA ALA A 47 9.72 43.03 5.52
C ALA A 47 10.44 42.44 6.73
N ARG A 48 9.91 41.36 7.30
CA ARG A 48 10.54 40.63 8.40
C ARG A 48 11.79 39.91 7.96
N VAL A 49 11.76 39.29 6.76
CA VAL A 49 12.92 38.60 6.17
C VAL A 49 14.08 39.58 5.97
N ASP A 50 13.80 40.77 5.43
CA ASP A 50 14.83 41.81 5.22
C ASP A 50 15.44 42.30 6.54
N LEU A 51 14.62 42.55 7.56
CA LEU A 51 15.09 42.96 8.90
C LEU A 51 15.99 41.87 9.54
N LEU A 52 15.59 40.61 9.48
CA LEU A 52 16.35 39.49 10.01
C LEU A 52 17.67 39.28 9.23
N ALA A 53 17.64 39.50 7.93
CA ALA A 53 18.84 39.41 7.11
C ALA A 53 19.85 40.51 7.43
N GLU A 54 19.39 41.74 7.62
CA GLU A 54 20.23 42.87 8.08
C GLU A 54 20.81 42.62 9.47
N GLU A 55 19.99 42.14 10.42
CA GLU A 55 20.43 41.79 11.75
C GLU A 55 21.51 40.71 11.75
N ILE A 56 21.33 39.64 10.97
CA ILE A 56 22.28 38.53 10.88
C ILE A 56 23.61 39.01 10.27
N VAL A 57 23.55 39.78 9.19
CA VAL A 57 24.75 40.29 8.51
C VAL A 57 25.50 41.26 9.41
N SER A 58 24.80 42.19 10.10
CA SER A 58 25.42 43.13 11.00
C SER A 58 26.06 42.51 12.23
N ALA A 59 25.43 41.43 12.76
CA ALA A 59 25.96 40.67 13.88
C ALA A 59 27.20 39.84 13.53
N THR A 60 27.33 39.43 12.26
CA THR A 60 28.42 38.56 11.82
C THR A 60 29.69 39.34 11.54
N HIS A 61 29.62 40.61 11.14
CA HIS A 61 30.78 41.45 10.75
C HIS A 61 30.78 42.83 11.39
N PRO A 62 30.95 42.95 12.71
CA PRO A 62 31.09 44.27 13.36
C PRO A 62 32.39 44.92 12.90
N GLY A 63 32.28 45.84 11.94
CA GLY A 63 33.43 46.70 11.53
C GLY A 63 34.31 46.18 10.40
N THR A 64 33.91 45.09 9.69
CA THR A 64 34.61 44.56 8.52
C THR A 64 33.66 44.38 7.34
N GLU A 65 34.17 44.28 6.09
CA GLU A 65 33.32 44.01 4.94
C GLU A 65 32.67 42.64 5.05
N PRO A 66 31.31 42.56 5.06
CA PRO A 66 30.58 41.30 5.24
C PRO A 66 30.75 40.42 4.02
N ARG A 67 31.21 39.17 4.26
CA ARG A 67 31.23 38.12 3.23
C ARG A 67 29.94 37.34 3.27
N ALA A 68 29.30 37.20 2.11
CA ALA A 68 28.05 36.47 2.00
C ALA A 68 28.10 35.04 2.57
N GLU A 69 29.29 34.45 2.56
CA GLU A 69 29.58 33.11 3.07
C GLU A 69 29.41 32.98 4.57
N ASP A 70 30.04 33.90 5.28
CA ASP A 70 30.05 33.92 6.72
C ASP A 70 28.62 34.27 7.24
N ALA A 71 27.93 35.15 6.52
CA ALA A 71 26.55 35.55 6.81
C ALA A 71 25.57 34.37 6.63
N ILE A 72 25.71 33.56 5.54
CA ILE A 72 24.88 32.36 5.37
C ILE A 72 25.21 31.30 6.42
N ALA A 73 26.48 31.10 6.75
CA ALA A 73 26.87 30.17 7.81
C ALA A 73 26.30 30.60 9.17
N ALA A 74 26.31 31.90 9.48
CA ALA A 74 25.69 32.43 10.68
C ALA A 74 24.16 32.28 10.69
N ALA A 75 23.49 32.52 9.54
CA ALA A 75 22.06 32.30 9.39
C ALA A 75 21.69 30.84 9.64
N GLN A 76 22.43 29.90 9.05
CA GLN A 76 22.24 28.49 9.25
C GLN A 76 22.39 28.10 10.73
N LEU A 77 23.47 28.53 11.36
CA LEU A 77 23.74 28.23 12.77
C LEU A 77 22.62 28.79 13.68
N ARG A 78 22.15 30.02 13.41
CA ARG A 78 21.10 30.66 14.17
C ARG A 78 19.76 29.95 14.03
N VAL A 79 19.44 29.45 12.85
CA VAL A 79 18.25 28.59 12.62
C VAL A 79 18.36 27.28 13.39
N GLU A 80 19.48 26.60 13.33
CA GLU A 80 19.70 25.35 14.08
C GLU A 80 19.58 25.57 15.60
N GLN A 81 20.19 26.64 16.10
CA GLN A 81 20.09 27.03 17.53
C GLN A 81 18.66 27.36 17.96
N PHE A 82 17.93 28.11 17.14
CA PHE A 82 16.53 28.41 17.40
C PHE A 82 15.67 27.14 17.46
N LEU A 83 15.80 26.27 16.49
CA LEU A 83 15.07 25.01 16.48
C LEU A 83 15.40 24.16 17.71
N HIS A 84 16.65 24.10 18.10
CA HIS A 84 17.07 23.38 19.30
C HIS A 84 16.55 24.03 20.59
N ALA A 85 16.52 25.35 20.66
CA ALA A 85 16.00 26.09 21.79
C ALA A 85 14.48 25.93 21.97
N VAL A 86 13.73 25.93 20.86
CA VAL A 86 12.25 25.78 20.90
C VAL A 86 11.84 24.34 21.16
N PHE A 87 12.47 23.35 20.50
CA PHE A 87 12.00 21.97 20.46
C PHE A 87 12.89 20.97 21.22
N GLY A 88 14.06 21.42 21.74
CA GLY A 88 15.02 20.59 22.49
C GLY A 88 15.52 19.40 21.64
N GLU A 89 15.63 18.24 22.28
CA GLU A 89 16.03 17.00 21.59
C GLU A 89 15.04 16.57 20.49
N ARG A 90 13.83 17.07 20.54
CA ARG A 90 12.76 16.80 19.56
C ARG A 90 12.89 17.64 18.28
N ALA A 91 13.86 18.56 18.21
CA ALA A 91 14.17 19.33 16.99
C ALA A 91 14.43 18.43 15.77
N THR A 92 14.90 17.20 16.02
CA THR A 92 15.14 16.18 15.00
C THR A 92 13.87 15.47 14.49
N GLU A 93 12.75 15.61 15.22
CA GLU A 93 11.47 14.96 14.94
C GLU A 93 10.47 15.90 14.25
N ILE A 94 10.84 17.20 14.07
CA ILE A 94 9.95 18.21 13.52
C ILE A 94 9.66 17.91 12.05
N ASP A 95 8.37 17.87 11.73
CA ASP A 95 7.93 17.84 10.34
C ASP A 95 8.32 19.18 9.66
N PRO A 96 9.11 19.15 8.57
CA PRO A 96 9.50 20.34 7.84
C PRO A 96 8.33 21.19 7.36
N LEU A 97 7.19 20.58 7.13
CA LEU A 97 6.00 21.30 6.68
C LEU A 97 5.22 21.95 7.80
N TRP A 98 5.15 21.24 8.93
CA TRP A 98 4.64 21.86 10.14
C TRP A 98 5.49 23.07 10.49
N LEU A 99 6.81 22.95 10.42
CA LEU A 99 7.74 24.04 10.65
C LEU A 99 7.48 25.22 9.69
N ARG A 100 7.32 24.96 8.38
CA ARG A 100 6.98 26.01 7.40
C ARG A 100 5.63 26.65 7.68
N ALA A 101 4.61 25.86 8.00
CA ALA A 101 3.29 26.38 8.35
C ALA A 101 3.35 27.24 9.62
N PHE A 102 4.11 26.80 10.61
CA PHE A 102 4.34 27.54 11.84
C PHE A 102 5.09 28.86 11.58
N LEU A 103 6.22 28.82 10.85
CA LEU A 103 7.01 30.01 10.52
C LEU A 103 6.24 30.99 9.64
N SER A 104 5.40 30.48 8.74
CA SER A 104 4.52 31.31 7.91
C SER A 104 3.41 32.00 8.71
N SER A 105 2.93 31.35 9.78
CA SER A 105 1.85 31.87 10.62
C SER A 105 2.33 32.76 11.78
N HIS A 106 3.57 32.60 12.23
CA HIS A 106 4.15 33.27 13.39
C HIS A 106 5.56 33.78 13.09
N PRO A 107 5.74 34.58 12.01
CA PRO A 107 7.06 35.07 11.62
C PRO A 107 7.71 35.98 12.70
N GLU A 108 6.91 36.60 13.56
CA GLU A 108 7.35 37.52 14.62
C GLU A 108 8.19 36.84 15.70
N HIS A 109 7.98 35.52 15.93
CA HIS A 109 8.71 34.79 16.96
C HIS A 109 10.01 34.16 16.41
N PHE A 110 10.13 34.02 15.09
CA PHE A 110 11.27 33.34 14.49
C PHE A 110 12.58 34.10 14.70
N LEU A 111 13.59 33.42 15.25
CA LEU A 111 14.92 33.91 15.59
C LEU A 111 14.97 35.04 16.64
N ALA A 112 13.84 35.59 17.06
CA ALA A 112 13.78 36.75 17.94
C ALA A 112 13.30 36.39 19.34
N ASP A 113 12.34 35.47 19.46
CA ASP A 113 11.64 35.19 20.71
C ASP A 113 11.36 33.70 20.89
N VAL A 114 12.25 33.01 21.58
CA VAL A 114 12.14 31.57 21.84
C VAL A 114 10.93 31.23 22.72
N GLU A 115 10.61 32.07 23.73
CA GLU A 115 9.51 31.82 24.66
C GLU A 115 8.16 32.08 24.00
N GLY A 116 8.07 33.14 23.20
CA GLY A 116 6.91 33.41 22.35
C GLY A 116 6.69 32.28 21.31
N ALA A 117 7.77 31.81 20.71
CA ALA A 117 7.72 30.65 19.80
C ALA A 117 7.22 29.40 20.50
N ARG A 118 7.66 29.06 21.70
CA ARG A 118 7.18 27.94 22.50
C ARG A 118 5.69 28.09 22.85
N THR A 119 5.26 29.27 23.21
CA THR A 119 3.86 29.59 23.52
C THR A 119 3.00 29.45 22.24
N ALA A 120 3.49 29.99 21.13
CA ALA A 120 2.83 29.87 19.83
C ALA A 120 2.75 28.39 19.36
N VAL A 121 3.79 27.60 19.54
CA VAL A 121 3.78 26.16 19.30
C VAL A 121 2.70 25.47 20.11
N ALA A 122 2.58 25.80 21.41
CA ALA A 122 1.54 25.24 22.27
C ALA A 122 0.11 25.63 21.84
N SER A 123 -0.07 26.85 21.31
CA SER A 123 -1.35 27.34 20.81
C SER A 123 -1.69 26.88 19.37
N PHE A 124 -0.67 26.71 18.53
CA PHE A 124 -0.82 26.23 17.15
C PHE A 124 -1.29 24.77 17.09
N GLY A 125 -1.33 24.12 18.24
CA GLY A 125 -1.74 22.77 18.51
C GLY A 125 -0.51 21.92 18.72
N ASP A 126 -0.14 21.76 19.99
CA ASP A 126 0.83 20.77 20.38
C ASP A 126 0.33 19.40 19.88
N PRO A 127 0.98 18.81 18.87
CA PRO A 127 0.59 17.51 18.35
C PRO A 127 0.68 16.41 19.40
N PHE A 128 1.18 16.72 20.61
CA PHE A 128 1.48 15.80 21.69
C PHE A 128 0.54 15.93 22.90
N ALA A 129 -0.40 16.87 22.91
CA ALA A 129 -1.38 17.01 24.00
C ALA A 129 -2.53 16.01 23.84
N GLY A 130 -2.35 14.79 24.32
CA GLY A 130 -3.39 13.77 24.36
C GLY A 130 -4.48 14.07 25.39
N ARG A 131 -5.74 14.05 24.99
CA ARG A 131 -6.90 13.91 25.89
C ARG A 131 -7.46 12.50 25.76
N ALA A 132 -7.70 11.89 26.93
CA ALA A 132 -8.39 10.58 27.00
C ALA A 132 -9.81 10.68 26.42
N PRO A 133 -10.28 9.68 25.66
CA PRO A 133 -11.61 9.68 25.06
C PRO A 133 -12.72 9.53 26.09
N ALA A 134 -13.83 10.21 25.83
CA ALA A 134 -15.04 10.12 26.65
C ALA A 134 -15.61 8.70 26.69
N HIS A 135 -15.99 8.26 27.86
CA HIS A 135 -16.51 6.92 28.14
C HIS A 135 -17.76 6.57 27.33
N ASN A 136 -17.76 5.39 26.75
CA ASN A 136 -18.74 4.88 25.79
C ASN A 136 -20.12 4.61 26.43
N GLN A 137 -21.14 5.42 26.11
CA GLN A 137 -22.52 5.27 26.59
C GLN A 137 -23.33 4.17 25.90
N PHE A 138 -22.71 3.41 24.98
CA PHE A 138 -23.41 2.42 24.15
C PHE A 138 -23.42 1.00 24.74
N ARG A 139 -22.87 0.81 25.92
CA ARG A 139 -22.72 -0.53 26.54
C ARG A 139 -24.03 -1.20 26.95
N ASP A 140 -25.12 -0.46 27.08
CA ASP A 140 -26.35 -0.94 27.75
C ASP A 140 -27.59 -1.19 26.86
N GLN A 141 -27.51 -0.99 25.53
CA GLN A 141 -28.63 -1.30 24.64
C GLN A 141 -28.41 -2.59 23.83
N GLN A 142 -28.15 -3.69 24.51
CA GLN A 142 -28.25 -5.03 23.94
C GLN A 142 -29.71 -5.52 23.84
N LEU A 143 -30.49 -4.96 22.97
CA LEU A 143 -31.62 -5.68 22.44
C LEU A 143 -31.12 -6.68 21.39
N ARG A 144 -30.73 -7.85 21.83
CA ARG A 144 -30.51 -9.01 20.97
C ARG A 144 -31.79 -9.34 20.21
N ARG A 145 -31.93 -8.85 18.99
CA ARG A 145 -32.77 -9.57 18.03
C ARG A 145 -32.05 -10.89 17.75
N MET A 146 -32.58 -11.98 18.25
CA MET A 146 -32.13 -13.34 17.98
C MET A 146 -32.39 -13.64 16.47
N ARG A 147 -31.54 -13.11 15.58
CA ARG A 147 -31.41 -13.65 14.23
C ARG A 147 -30.51 -14.86 14.35
N ALA A 148 -30.96 -16.01 13.82
CA ALA A 148 -30.06 -17.15 13.66
C ALA A 148 -28.77 -16.67 12.97
N PRO A 149 -27.61 -16.96 13.52
CA PRO A 149 -26.36 -16.41 12.99
C PRO A 149 -26.15 -16.91 11.57
N ARG A 150 -26.19 -16.02 10.60
CA ARG A 150 -26.04 -16.34 9.16
C ARG A 150 -24.72 -17.06 8.88
N TRP A 151 -23.68 -16.78 9.67
CA TRP A 151 -22.40 -17.45 9.59
C TRP A 151 -22.51 -18.97 9.86
N ALA A 152 -23.46 -19.40 10.71
CA ALA A 152 -23.66 -20.82 10.95
C ALA A 152 -24.09 -21.54 9.67
N LEU A 153 -25.03 -20.97 8.89
CA LEU A 153 -25.39 -21.50 7.58
C LEU A 153 -24.20 -21.48 6.61
N GLY A 154 -23.38 -20.42 6.67
CA GLY A 154 -22.15 -20.26 5.88
C GLY A 154 -21.09 -21.34 6.13
N LEU A 155 -21.11 -22.00 7.27
CA LEU A 155 -20.21 -23.10 7.60
C LEU A 155 -20.89 -24.47 7.50
N MET A 156 -22.16 -24.59 7.89
CA MET A 156 -22.89 -25.85 7.85
C MET A 156 -23.06 -26.38 6.43
N ALA A 157 -23.41 -25.55 5.47
CA ALA A 157 -23.65 -26.00 4.11
C ALA A 157 -22.35 -26.54 3.43
N PRO A 158 -21.21 -25.82 3.44
CA PRO A 158 -19.93 -26.39 2.99
C PRO A 158 -19.51 -27.63 3.78
N GLY A 159 -19.75 -27.62 5.10
CA GLY A 159 -19.47 -28.76 5.97
C GLY A 159 -20.22 -30.02 5.59
N ILE A 160 -21.53 -29.93 5.32
CA ILE A 160 -22.39 -31.05 4.86
C ILE A 160 -21.92 -31.56 3.51
N ILE A 161 -21.61 -30.66 2.56
CA ILE A 161 -21.13 -31.05 1.23
C ILE A 161 -19.80 -31.78 1.35
N THR A 162 -18.88 -31.29 2.19
CA THR A 162 -17.58 -31.89 2.46
C THR A 162 -17.72 -33.26 3.12
N ALA A 163 -18.57 -33.38 4.13
CA ALA A 163 -18.82 -34.62 4.83
C ALA A 163 -19.40 -35.69 3.86
N GLY A 164 -20.36 -35.30 3.00
CA GLY A 164 -20.92 -36.20 2.00
C GLY A 164 -19.90 -36.71 0.97
N ALA A 165 -19.06 -35.78 0.43
CA ALA A 165 -18.00 -36.15 -0.49
C ALA A 165 -16.95 -37.06 0.17
N THR A 166 -16.54 -36.75 1.40
CA THR A 166 -15.57 -37.54 2.16
C THR A 166 -16.13 -38.92 2.54
N PHE A 167 -17.40 -38.97 2.95
CA PHE A 167 -18.08 -40.25 3.21
C PHE A 167 -18.12 -41.13 1.94
N GLY A 168 -18.45 -40.55 0.79
CA GLY A 168 -18.41 -41.28 -0.49
C GLY A 168 -17.03 -41.84 -0.83
N LEU A 169 -15.97 -41.05 -0.57
CA LEU A 169 -14.58 -41.53 -0.75
C LEU A 169 -14.25 -42.65 0.23
N VAL A 170 -14.50 -42.47 1.52
CA VAL A 170 -14.21 -43.48 2.57
C VAL A 170 -15.00 -44.78 2.30
N HIS A 171 -16.26 -44.67 1.91
CA HIS A 171 -17.09 -45.84 1.56
C HIS A 171 -16.48 -46.62 0.38
N ALA A 172 -16.03 -45.91 -0.66
CA ALA A 172 -15.39 -46.56 -1.80
C ALA A 172 -14.06 -47.25 -1.46
N LEU A 173 -13.29 -46.62 -0.54
CA LEU A 173 -12.03 -47.21 -0.06
C LEU A 173 -12.27 -48.44 0.85
N SER A 174 -13.37 -48.44 1.60
CA SER A 174 -13.68 -49.53 2.56
C SER A 174 -14.09 -50.84 1.88
N GLU A 175 -14.44 -50.86 0.59
CA GLU A 175 -14.78 -52.07 -0.17
C GLU A 175 -13.66 -53.13 -0.14
N ASN A 176 -12.39 -52.69 -0.06
CA ASN A 176 -11.21 -53.53 -0.03
C ASN A 176 -10.53 -53.61 1.37
N GLY A 177 -11.19 -53.06 2.41
CA GLY A 177 -10.61 -52.85 3.72
C GLY A 177 -9.89 -51.48 3.78
N LEU A 178 -10.15 -50.69 4.83
CA LEU A 178 -9.62 -49.35 5.02
C LEU A 178 -8.27 -49.39 5.76
N SER A 179 -7.21 -48.99 5.09
CA SER A 179 -5.89 -48.78 5.70
C SER A 179 -5.74 -47.43 6.38
N ALA A 180 -4.79 -47.31 7.32
CA ALA A 180 -4.48 -46.05 7.98
C ALA A 180 -4.02 -44.96 6.96
N ALA A 181 -3.30 -45.35 5.94
CA ALA A 181 -2.82 -44.43 4.89
C ALA A 181 -3.99 -43.89 4.05
N GLU A 182 -4.98 -44.71 3.72
CA GLU A 182 -6.21 -44.26 3.03
C GLU A 182 -7.05 -43.34 3.91
N LEU A 183 -7.12 -43.58 5.21
CA LEU A 183 -7.80 -42.67 6.15
C LEU A 183 -7.12 -41.30 6.19
N VAL A 184 -5.78 -41.26 6.27
CA VAL A 184 -5.01 -40.01 6.19
C VAL A 184 -5.29 -39.30 4.86
N TRP A 185 -5.30 -40.05 3.74
CA TRP A 185 -5.59 -39.49 2.42
C TRP A 185 -6.99 -38.89 2.33
N ALA A 186 -7.99 -39.55 2.91
CA ALA A 186 -9.36 -39.05 3.00
C ALA A 186 -9.46 -37.78 3.89
N CYS A 187 -8.68 -37.68 4.98
CA CYS A 187 -8.61 -36.47 5.79
C CYS A 187 -8.00 -35.28 5.00
N LEU A 188 -6.93 -35.53 4.22
CA LEU A 188 -6.35 -34.52 3.35
C LEU A 188 -7.34 -34.05 2.27
N PHE A 189 -8.09 -34.97 1.67
CA PHE A 189 -9.18 -34.68 0.76
C PHE A 189 -10.24 -33.81 1.41
N ALA A 190 -10.72 -34.18 2.62
CA ALA A 190 -11.73 -33.42 3.35
C ALA A 190 -11.28 -31.97 3.60
N PHE A 191 -10.01 -31.75 3.98
CA PHE A 191 -9.46 -30.42 4.19
C PHE A 191 -9.47 -29.59 2.89
N LEU A 192 -8.94 -30.11 1.79
CA LEU A 192 -8.85 -29.40 0.50
C LEU A 192 -10.24 -29.15 -0.09
N PHE A 193 -11.09 -30.17 -0.09
CA PHE A 193 -12.45 -30.08 -0.61
C PHE A 193 -13.33 -29.14 0.22
N GLY A 194 -13.11 -29.13 1.54
CA GLY A 194 -13.79 -28.22 2.46
C GLY A 194 -13.49 -26.75 2.16
N LEU A 195 -12.23 -26.39 1.94
CA LEU A 195 -11.84 -25.03 1.53
C LEU A 195 -12.49 -24.63 0.21
N ALA A 196 -12.45 -25.52 -0.80
CA ALA A 196 -13.08 -25.25 -2.09
C ALA A 196 -14.62 -25.11 -1.96
N SER A 197 -15.24 -25.89 -1.08
CA SER A 197 -16.68 -25.84 -0.81
C SER A 197 -17.12 -24.53 -0.15
N ILE A 198 -16.31 -23.94 0.73
CA ILE A 198 -16.55 -22.59 1.29
C ILE A 198 -16.55 -21.55 0.18
N GLY A 199 -15.61 -21.65 -0.77
CA GLY A 199 -15.55 -20.77 -1.93
C GLY A 199 -16.79 -20.87 -2.82
N LEU A 200 -17.20 -22.09 -3.16
CA LEU A 200 -18.42 -22.33 -3.95
C LEU A 200 -19.68 -21.83 -3.26
N PHE A 201 -19.82 -22.08 -1.95
CA PHE A 201 -20.97 -21.61 -1.17
C PHE A 201 -21.03 -20.08 -1.17
N THR A 202 -19.90 -19.40 -0.89
CA THR A 202 -19.82 -17.94 -0.89
C THR A 202 -20.25 -17.38 -2.26
N ALA A 203 -19.73 -17.92 -3.35
CA ALA A 203 -20.09 -17.55 -4.70
C ALA A 203 -21.59 -17.77 -4.98
N THR A 204 -22.15 -18.90 -4.56
CA THR A 204 -23.56 -19.25 -4.74
C THR A 204 -24.48 -18.28 -4.01
N VAL A 205 -24.19 -17.97 -2.75
CA VAL A 205 -24.94 -16.97 -1.97
C VAL A 205 -24.88 -15.60 -2.63
N GLY A 206 -23.71 -15.19 -3.09
CA GLY A 206 -23.52 -13.91 -3.79
C GLY A 206 -24.24 -13.84 -5.13
N PHE A 207 -24.27 -14.95 -5.88
CA PHE A 207 -24.98 -15.06 -7.14
C PHE A 207 -26.49 -14.87 -6.96
N PHE A 208 -27.11 -15.69 -6.11
CA PHE A 208 -28.55 -15.62 -5.91
C PHE A 208 -29.02 -14.32 -5.25
N SER A 209 -28.22 -13.74 -4.35
CA SER A 209 -28.52 -12.44 -3.75
C SER A 209 -28.46 -11.28 -4.75
N GLY A 210 -27.72 -11.41 -5.83
CA GLY A 210 -27.64 -10.41 -6.90
C GLY A 210 -28.96 -10.15 -7.60
N PHE A 211 -29.91 -11.07 -7.53
CA PHE A 211 -31.28 -10.89 -8.06
C PHE A 211 -32.19 -10.08 -7.13
N SER A 212 -31.79 -9.89 -5.85
CA SER A 212 -32.54 -9.10 -4.88
C SER A 212 -32.14 -7.64 -4.94
N ARG A 213 -32.97 -6.77 -5.52
CA ARG A 213 -32.74 -5.31 -5.58
C ARG A 213 -33.03 -4.64 -4.23
N ARG A 214 -32.27 -4.94 -3.21
CA ARG A 214 -32.33 -4.17 -1.98
C ARG A 214 -31.47 -2.89 -2.17
N ARG A 215 -32.17 -1.77 -2.49
CA ARG A 215 -31.52 -0.46 -2.41
C ARG A 215 -31.16 -0.18 -0.95
N VAL A 216 -29.90 0.07 -0.67
CA VAL A 216 -29.50 0.72 0.58
C VAL A 216 -30.07 2.13 0.51
N PRO A 217 -30.88 2.59 1.49
CA PRO A 217 -31.38 3.95 1.48
C PRO A 217 -30.21 4.93 1.39
N ALA A 218 -30.32 5.91 0.50
CA ALA A 218 -29.38 7.01 0.45
C ALA A 218 -29.50 7.77 1.79
N THR A 219 -28.43 7.76 2.56
CA THR A 219 -28.40 8.46 3.84
C THR A 219 -28.13 9.92 3.59
N VAL A 220 -29.06 10.77 4.01
CA VAL A 220 -28.96 12.24 3.86
C VAL A 220 -28.29 12.82 5.10
N ALA A 221 -27.00 12.53 5.33
CA ALA A 221 -26.20 13.33 6.26
C ALA A 221 -25.68 14.55 5.48
N THR A 222 -26.20 15.72 5.77
CA THR A 222 -25.86 16.97 5.09
C THR A 222 -24.49 17.52 5.52
N GLN A 223 -23.99 17.13 6.68
CA GLN A 223 -22.71 17.55 7.21
C GLN A 223 -21.97 16.34 7.76
N LEU A 224 -20.76 16.08 7.28
CA LEU A 224 -19.92 14.99 7.75
C LEU A 224 -18.98 15.48 8.86
N PRO A 225 -18.66 14.63 9.83
CA PRO A 225 -17.65 14.94 10.83
C PRO A 225 -16.25 14.91 10.21
N ARG A 226 -15.30 15.64 10.86
CA ARG A 226 -13.90 15.64 10.44
C ARG A 226 -13.37 14.23 10.33
N SER A 227 -12.77 13.93 9.19
CA SER A 227 -12.28 12.61 8.83
C SER A 227 -10.87 12.69 8.26
N ALA A 228 -10.03 11.71 8.58
CA ALA A 228 -8.68 11.62 8.05
C ALA A 228 -8.62 10.61 6.90
N LEU A 229 -7.94 10.97 5.80
CA LEU A 229 -7.53 10.02 4.77
C LEU A 229 -6.05 9.70 5.00
N VAL A 230 -5.72 8.47 5.37
CA VAL A 230 -4.41 8.10 5.90
C VAL A 230 -3.72 7.10 4.99
N MET A 231 -2.54 7.46 4.48
CA MET A 231 -1.75 6.62 3.59
C MET A 231 -0.35 6.37 4.17
N PRO A 232 -0.10 5.21 4.79
CA PRO A 232 1.24 4.80 5.18
C PRO A 232 2.07 4.39 3.96
N ILE A 233 3.34 4.84 3.93
CA ILE A 233 4.28 4.55 2.85
C ILE A 233 5.63 4.08 3.41
N TYR A 234 6.34 3.24 2.63
CA TYR A 234 7.66 2.72 2.95
C TYR A 234 8.46 2.40 1.69
N HIS A 235 9.32 3.31 1.25
CA HIS A 235 10.19 3.14 0.08
C HIS A 235 9.47 2.91 -1.26
N GLU A 236 8.15 3.12 -1.34
CA GLU A 236 7.44 3.13 -2.62
C GLU A 236 7.91 4.28 -3.50
N ASN A 237 7.54 4.23 -4.78
CA ASN A 237 7.83 5.32 -5.71
C ASN A 237 6.99 6.56 -5.34
N PRO A 238 7.61 7.66 -4.84
CA PRO A 238 6.87 8.82 -4.38
C PRO A 238 6.01 9.47 -5.47
N GLU A 239 6.48 9.47 -6.70
CA GLU A 239 5.76 10.07 -7.83
C GLU A 239 4.43 9.34 -8.09
N HIS A 240 4.41 8.00 -7.97
CA HIS A 240 3.18 7.23 -8.10
C HIS A 240 2.21 7.47 -6.95
N VAL A 241 2.74 7.50 -5.72
CA VAL A 241 1.95 7.75 -4.51
C VAL A 241 1.29 9.12 -4.55
N PHE A 242 2.07 10.17 -4.82
CA PHE A 242 1.54 11.53 -4.82
C PHE A 242 0.68 11.84 -6.03
N ALA A 243 0.89 11.22 -7.19
CA ALA A 243 -0.03 11.32 -8.32
C ALA A 243 -1.42 10.76 -7.96
N ALA A 244 -1.47 9.60 -7.29
CA ALA A 244 -2.73 9.05 -6.80
C ALA A 244 -3.41 9.95 -5.76
N LEU A 245 -2.63 10.50 -4.82
CA LEU A 245 -3.15 11.42 -3.79
C LEU A 245 -3.67 12.73 -4.36
N ILE A 246 -3.00 13.32 -5.36
CA ILE A 246 -3.48 14.53 -6.05
C ILE A 246 -4.82 14.22 -6.74
N ALA A 247 -4.90 13.12 -7.49
CA ALA A 247 -6.13 12.74 -8.17
C ALA A 247 -7.29 12.49 -7.17
N MET A 248 -7.03 11.79 -6.06
CA MET A 248 -8.03 11.58 -5.00
C MET A 248 -8.44 12.89 -4.33
N ARG A 249 -7.50 13.81 -4.07
CA ARG A 249 -7.78 15.14 -3.52
C ARG A 249 -8.67 15.96 -4.45
N GLU A 250 -8.38 15.95 -5.76
CA GLU A 250 -9.20 16.61 -6.78
C GLU A 250 -10.61 15.98 -6.85
N SER A 251 -10.73 14.66 -6.73
CA SER A 251 -12.02 13.96 -6.69
C SER A 251 -12.81 14.32 -5.43
N LEU A 252 -12.18 14.31 -4.26
CA LEU A 252 -12.80 14.70 -3.00
C LEU A 252 -13.27 16.16 -3.04
N SER A 253 -12.49 17.09 -3.59
CA SER A 253 -12.85 18.52 -3.66
C SER A 253 -14.09 18.79 -4.50
N LYS A 254 -14.41 17.88 -5.42
CA LYS A 254 -15.62 17.95 -6.26
C LYS A 254 -16.82 17.21 -5.63
N THR A 255 -16.58 16.45 -4.55
CA THR A 255 -17.61 15.62 -3.92
C THR A 255 -18.25 16.35 -2.74
N PRO A 256 -19.57 16.48 -2.65
CA PRO A 256 -20.24 17.08 -1.50
C PRO A 256 -19.92 16.35 -0.19
N GLY A 257 -19.32 17.07 0.76
CA GLY A 257 -18.81 16.54 2.03
C GLY A 257 -17.32 16.14 1.99
N GLY A 258 -16.64 16.34 0.86
CA GLY A 258 -15.22 16.11 0.74
C GLY A 258 -14.35 17.09 1.53
N ASP A 259 -14.88 18.27 1.84
CA ASP A 259 -14.29 19.29 2.69
C ASP A 259 -14.12 18.87 4.16
N ALA A 260 -14.81 17.82 4.59
CA ALA A 260 -14.63 17.22 5.92
C ALA A 260 -13.34 16.39 6.05
N PHE A 261 -12.58 16.19 4.97
CA PHE A 261 -11.40 15.33 4.96
C PHE A 261 -10.09 16.10 5.00
N GLU A 262 -9.12 15.52 5.68
CA GLU A 262 -7.71 15.91 5.67
C GLU A 262 -6.85 14.71 5.28
N ILE A 263 -5.83 14.91 4.45
CA ILE A 263 -5.00 13.83 3.91
C ILE A 263 -3.69 13.75 4.67
N PHE A 264 -3.31 12.54 5.09
CA PHE A 264 -2.07 12.27 5.82
C PHE A 264 -1.24 11.21 5.12
N VAL A 265 0.00 11.58 4.76
CA VAL A 265 1.01 10.64 4.28
C VAL A 265 1.95 10.30 5.41
N LEU A 266 1.99 9.03 5.81
CA LEU A 266 2.74 8.55 6.96
C LEU A 266 3.94 7.74 6.50
N SER A 267 5.12 8.35 6.40
CA SER A 267 6.33 7.69 5.92
C SER A 267 7.07 6.94 7.02
N ASP A 268 7.50 5.73 6.68
CA ASP A 268 8.42 4.88 7.42
C ASP A 268 9.79 4.76 6.73
N SER A 269 10.02 5.51 5.67
CA SER A 269 11.24 5.43 4.88
C SER A 269 12.48 5.80 5.68
N ARG A 270 13.45 4.89 5.70
CA ARG A 270 14.71 5.03 6.45
C ARG A 270 15.83 5.58 5.60
N ASP A 271 15.79 5.32 4.31
CA ASP A 271 16.78 5.80 3.36
C ASP A 271 16.63 7.33 3.23
N PRO A 272 17.69 8.11 3.51
CA PRO A 272 17.65 9.56 3.42
C PRO A 272 17.33 10.08 2.01
N GLU A 273 17.81 9.41 0.96
CA GLU A 273 17.52 9.78 -0.43
C GLU A 273 16.03 9.59 -0.73
N LYS A 274 15.47 8.43 -0.34
CA LYS A 274 14.04 8.15 -0.51
C LYS A 274 13.16 9.13 0.26
N ALA A 275 13.55 9.48 1.47
CA ALA A 275 12.84 10.47 2.26
C ALA A 275 12.85 11.86 1.62
N ALA A 276 13.98 12.26 1.03
CA ALA A 276 14.07 13.53 0.30
C ALA A 276 13.23 13.51 -0.98
N GLU A 277 13.16 12.37 -1.68
CA GLU A 277 12.24 12.17 -2.80
C GLU A 277 10.78 12.32 -2.39
N GLU A 278 10.37 11.69 -1.29
CA GLU A 278 9.02 11.77 -0.75
C GLU A 278 8.65 13.20 -0.35
N GLU A 279 9.52 13.90 0.38
CA GLU A 279 9.30 15.29 0.78
C GLU A 279 9.16 16.24 -0.42
N ARG A 280 9.95 16.03 -1.49
CA ARG A 280 9.84 16.82 -2.71
C ARG A 280 8.52 16.53 -3.44
N ALA A 281 8.18 15.26 -3.63
CA ALA A 281 6.93 14.86 -4.26
C ALA A 281 5.72 15.39 -3.47
N PHE A 282 5.80 15.36 -2.14
CA PHE A 282 4.80 15.98 -1.28
C PHE A 282 4.65 17.48 -1.51
N ARG A 283 5.76 18.26 -1.55
CA ARG A 283 5.67 19.72 -1.78
C ARG A 283 5.02 20.04 -3.12
N ARG A 284 5.39 19.29 -4.16
CA ARG A 284 4.75 19.41 -5.47
C ARG A 284 3.26 19.10 -5.36
N ALA A 285 2.88 18.01 -4.69
CA ALA A 285 1.48 17.65 -4.49
C ALA A 285 0.71 18.70 -3.66
N ALA A 286 1.33 19.30 -2.66
CA ALA A 286 0.73 20.33 -1.84
C ALA A 286 0.50 21.65 -2.62
N SER A 287 1.36 21.95 -3.61
CA SER A 287 1.25 23.16 -4.45
C SER A 287 0.30 23.00 -5.63
N VAL A 288 -0.04 21.77 -6.02
CA VAL A 288 -0.94 21.51 -7.16
C VAL A 288 -2.39 21.43 -6.67
N GLY A 289 -3.30 22.10 -7.38
CA GLY A 289 -4.74 21.99 -7.21
C GLY A 289 -5.32 22.89 -6.11
N ASN A 290 -6.61 22.72 -5.89
CA ASN A 290 -7.39 23.56 -4.96
C ASN A 290 -7.00 23.26 -3.50
N ALA A 291 -6.54 24.27 -2.78
CA ALA A 291 -6.05 24.17 -1.40
C ALA A 291 -7.13 23.87 -0.33
N THR A 292 -8.38 23.58 -0.74
CA THR A 292 -9.51 23.37 0.19
C THR A 292 -9.37 22.14 1.07
N ILE A 293 -8.67 21.08 0.58
CA ILE A 293 -8.44 19.86 1.36
C ILE A 293 -6.97 19.82 1.78
N PRO A 294 -6.68 19.97 3.07
CA PRO A 294 -5.31 19.96 3.60
C PRO A 294 -4.63 18.59 3.35
N MET A 295 -3.34 18.64 3.04
CA MET A 295 -2.50 17.46 2.91
C MET A 295 -1.26 17.63 3.79
N TYR A 296 -0.95 16.61 4.57
CA TYR A 296 0.15 16.59 5.52
C TYR A 296 1.07 15.40 5.25
N TYR A 297 2.36 15.61 5.49
CA TYR A 297 3.37 14.55 5.42
C TYR A 297 4.08 14.42 6.76
N ARG A 298 4.14 13.22 7.29
CA ARG A 298 4.88 12.90 8.50
C ARG A 298 5.82 11.73 8.26
N ARG A 299 7.07 11.87 8.63
CA ARG A 299 8.03 10.77 8.72
C ARG A 299 8.41 10.52 10.17
N ARG A 300 8.28 9.30 10.66
CA ARG A 300 8.69 8.96 12.00
C ARG A 300 10.18 8.55 12.06
N ALA A 301 10.83 8.79 13.22
CA ALA A 301 12.24 8.50 13.41
C ALA A 301 12.53 6.99 13.53
N LYS A 302 11.63 6.24 14.18
CA LYS A 302 11.77 4.80 14.40
C LYS A 302 10.61 4.06 13.75
N ASN A 303 10.93 3.08 12.90
CA ASN A 303 9.95 2.20 12.29
C ASN A 303 9.72 0.99 13.21
N GLU A 304 8.96 1.19 14.29
CA GLU A 304 8.54 0.12 15.20
C GLU A 304 7.18 -0.42 14.76
N ARG A 305 7.01 -1.73 14.76
CA ARG A 305 5.77 -2.44 14.35
C ARG A 305 5.30 -2.13 12.92
N GLN A 306 6.17 -1.57 12.07
CA GLN A 306 5.89 -1.32 10.65
C GLN A 306 4.59 -0.53 10.43
N LYS A 307 3.74 -0.90 9.45
CA LYS A 307 2.48 -0.22 9.13
C LYS A 307 1.57 -0.09 10.34
N ALA A 308 1.38 -1.17 11.11
CA ALA A 308 0.52 -1.15 12.31
C ALA A 308 0.99 -0.11 13.34
N GLY A 309 2.31 -0.08 13.62
CA GLY A 309 2.87 0.91 14.53
C GLY A 309 2.85 2.33 13.99
N ASN A 310 2.95 2.50 12.65
CA ASN A 310 2.85 3.81 12.02
C ASN A 310 1.43 4.38 12.16
N LEU A 311 0.42 3.56 11.93
CA LEU A 311 -0.98 3.94 12.12
C LEU A 311 -1.30 4.18 13.60
N ALA A 312 -0.86 3.27 14.49
CA ALA A 312 -1.10 3.41 15.93
C ALA A 312 -0.55 4.72 16.46
N GLU A 313 0.72 5.07 16.14
CA GLU A 313 1.32 6.34 16.54
C GLU A 313 0.58 7.55 15.99
N PHE A 314 0.08 7.48 14.75
CA PHE A 314 -0.74 8.55 14.18
C PHE A 314 -2.04 8.72 14.97
N PHE A 315 -2.75 7.63 15.23
CA PHE A 315 -4.02 7.71 15.95
C PHE A 315 -3.87 8.12 17.41
N GLU A 316 -2.81 7.69 18.09
CA GLU A 316 -2.50 8.10 19.45
C GLU A 316 -2.25 9.62 19.53
N ARG A 317 -1.52 10.19 18.56
CA ARG A 317 -1.14 11.62 18.56
C ARG A 317 -2.24 12.54 18.03
N TRP A 318 -2.89 12.17 16.93
CA TRP A 318 -3.83 13.07 16.22
C TRP A 318 -5.24 12.51 16.08
N GLY A 319 -5.46 11.24 16.40
CA GLY A 319 -6.75 10.55 16.21
C GLY A 319 -7.92 11.24 16.90
N HIS A 320 -7.70 11.88 18.05
CA HIS A 320 -8.73 12.60 18.80
C HIS A 320 -9.37 13.77 18.01
N ARG A 321 -8.74 14.22 16.93
CA ARG A 321 -9.25 15.30 16.06
C ARG A 321 -10.26 14.81 15.04
N TYR A 322 -10.35 13.50 14.81
CA TYR A 322 -11.13 12.87 13.75
C TYR A 322 -12.11 11.86 14.31
N THR A 323 -13.33 11.88 13.78
CA THR A 323 -14.34 10.86 14.11
C THR A 323 -14.06 9.59 13.33
N TYR A 324 -13.66 9.74 12.07
CA TYR A 324 -13.35 8.62 11.17
C TYR A 324 -11.98 8.79 10.53
N ALA A 325 -11.43 7.66 10.10
CA ALA A 325 -10.29 7.64 9.20
C ALA A 325 -10.55 6.64 8.07
N VAL A 326 -10.14 6.99 6.85
CA VAL A 326 -10.07 6.06 5.73
C VAL A 326 -8.61 5.67 5.55
N ILE A 327 -8.32 4.39 5.73
CA ILE A 327 -6.96 3.85 5.67
C ILE A 327 -6.70 3.34 4.26
N LEU A 328 -5.58 3.75 3.69
CA LEU A 328 -5.13 3.40 2.35
C LEU A 328 -3.81 2.62 2.40
N ASP A 329 -3.46 1.96 1.31
CA ASP A 329 -2.09 1.52 1.00
C ASP A 329 -1.48 2.46 -0.05
N ALA A 330 -0.18 2.38 -0.24
CA ALA A 330 0.58 3.25 -1.17
C ALA A 330 0.14 3.11 -2.64
N ASP A 331 -0.56 2.03 -2.98
CA ASP A 331 -1.12 1.73 -4.30
C ASP A 331 -2.63 1.88 -4.39
N SER A 332 -3.26 2.29 -3.30
CA SER A 332 -4.70 2.54 -3.26
C SER A 332 -5.08 3.74 -4.10
N LEU A 333 -6.20 3.60 -4.80
CA LEU A 333 -6.86 4.68 -5.51
C LEU A 333 -8.36 4.60 -5.23
N MET A 334 -8.96 5.67 -4.72
CA MET A 334 -10.40 5.69 -4.37
C MET A 334 -11.08 6.96 -4.87
N ARG A 335 -12.29 6.82 -5.41
CA ARG A 335 -13.13 8.00 -5.75
C ARG A 335 -13.51 8.78 -4.52
N GLY A 336 -13.60 10.09 -4.65
CA GLY A 336 -14.10 10.97 -3.59
C GLY A 336 -15.48 10.57 -3.10
N GLU A 337 -16.39 10.24 -4.03
CA GLU A 337 -17.73 9.78 -3.71
C GLU A 337 -17.72 8.49 -2.86
N THR A 338 -16.83 7.56 -3.17
CA THR A 338 -16.69 6.30 -2.42
C THR A 338 -16.16 6.56 -1.02
N ILE A 339 -15.16 7.42 -0.88
CA ILE A 339 -14.58 7.82 0.41
C ILE A 339 -15.66 8.49 1.28
N VAL A 340 -16.38 9.46 0.73
CA VAL A 340 -17.46 10.18 1.41
C VAL A 340 -18.59 9.24 1.80
N GLU A 341 -19.00 8.33 0.89
CA GLU A 341 -20.10 7.41 1.14
C GLU A 341 -19.80 6.38 2.24
N LEU A 342 -18.55 5.92 2.35
CA LEU A 342 -18.13 5.07 3.47
C LEU A 342 -18.38 5.75 4.81
N VAL A 343 -17.96 7.01 4.97
CA VAL A 343 -18.13 7.77 6.21
C VAL A 343 -19.62 8.06 6.45
N ARG A 344 -20.38 8.43 5.41
CA ARG A 344 -21.81 8.68 5.50
C ARG A 344 -22.58 7.44 5.99
N ARG A 345 -22.23 6.25 5.52
CA ARG A 345 -22.83 4.99 5.98
C ARG A 345 -22.47 4.66 7.42
N MET A 346 -21.26 4.98 7.84
CA MET A 346 -20.84 4.79 9.24
C MET A 346 -21.54 5.76 10.18
N GLU A 347 -21.82 6.99 9.76
CA GLU A 347 -22.67 7.94 10.51
C GLU A 347 -24.10 7.41 10.70
N ALA A 348 -24.68 6.87 9.64
CA ALA A 348 -26.02 6.27 9.70
C ALA A 348 -26.08 4.96 10.50
N ALA A 349 -24.92 4.34 10.78
CA ALA A 349 -24.82 3.07 11.50
C ALA A 349 -23.82 3.18 12.67
N PRO A 350 -24.20 3.80 13.81
CA PRO A 350 -23.30 4.12 14.92
C PRO A 350 -22.58 2.92 15.53
N ARG A 351 -23.08 1.70 15.33
CA ARG A 351 -22.44 0.47 15.82
C ARG A 351 -21.36 -0.05 14.89
N VAL A 352 -21.25 0.46 13.67
CA VAL A 352 -20.20 0.08 12.72
C VAL A 352 -18.91 0.80 13.09
N ALA A 353 -17.89 0.04 13.47
CA ALA A 353 -16.56 0.56 13.74
C ALA A 353 -15.64 0.48 12.52
N LEU A 354 -15.90 -0.45 11.59
CA LEU A 354 -15.13 -0.62 10.38
C LEU A 354 -16.05 -0.99 9.21
N LEU A 355 -15.89 -0.25 8.11
CA LEU A 355 -16.61 -0.48 6.86
C LEU A 355 -15.61 -0.65 5.72
N GLN A 356 -15.47 -1.89 5.24
CA GLN A 356 -14.57 -2.25 4.15
C GLN A 356 -15.22 -2.01 2.80
N SER A 357 -14.56 -1.30 1.88
CA SER A 357 -14.97 -1.23 0.48
C SER A 357 -14.53 -2.48 -0.30
N PRO A 358 -15.24 -2.86 -1.37
CA PRO A 358 -14.73 -3.83 -2.34
C PRO A 358 -13.45 -3.31 -2.98
N LEU A 359 -12.55 -4.23 -3.35
CA LEU A 359 -11.31 -3.92 -4.05
C LEU A 359 -11.44 -4.33 -5.52
N GLU A 360 -11.17 -3.41 -6.42
CA GLU A 360 -11.08 -3.66 -7.85
C GLU A 360 -9.61 -3.63 -8.26
N LEU A 361 -9.20 -4.66 -9.01
CA LEU A 361 -7.82 -4.76 -9.50
C LEU A 361 -7.66 -3.96 -10.79
N HIS A 362 -6.57 -3.19 -10.90
CA HIS A 362 -6.33 -2.38 -12.09
C HIS A 362 -4.87 -2.39 -12.54
N ARG A 363 -4.60 -1.82 -13.73
CA ARG A 363 -3.26 -1.66 -14.33
C ARG A 363 -2.46 -2.96 -14.53
N GLY A 364 -3.12 -4.09 -14.72
CA GLY A 364 -2.44 -5.32 -15.08
C GLY A 364 -1.81 -5.23 -16.48
N THR A 365 -0.47 -5.37 -16.58
CA THR A 365 0.27 -5.31 -17.86
C THR A 365 0.75 -6.67 -18.32
N THR A 366 1.20 -7.51 -17.40
CA THR A 366 1.67 -8.87 -17.69
C THR A 366 0.52 -9.85 -17.84
N LEU A 367 0.78 -11.02 -18.44
CA LEU A 367 -0.22 -12.08 -18.53
C LEU A 367 -0.74 -12.48 -17.13
N PHE A 368 0.17 -12.58 -16.13
CA PHE A 368 -0.17 -12.94 -14.76
C PHE A 368 -1.12 -11.95 -14.10
N SER A 369 -0.77 -10.65 -14.13
CA SER A 369 -1.61 -9.62 -13.52
C SER A 369 -2.94 -9.44 -14.25
N ARG A 370 -2.98 -9.57 -15.58
CA ARG A 370 -4.21 -9.48 -16.38
C ARG A 370 -5.18 -10.63 -16.11
N ALA A 371 -4.66 -11.84 -15.96
CA ALA A 371 -5.49 -13.00 -15.61
C ALA A 371 -6.14 -12.82 -14.22
N GLN A 372 -5.37 -12.37 -13.23
CA GLN A 372 -5.91 -12.08 -11.89
C GLN A 372 -6.94 -10.92 -11.92
N GLN A 373 -6.65 -9.87 -12.70
CA GLN A 373 -7.55 -8.74 -12.87
C GLN A 373 -8.88 -9.17 -13.49
N LEU A 374 -8.87 -10.03 -14.49
CA LEU A 374 -10.10 -10.60 -15.07
C LEU A 374 -10.87 -11.44 -14.05
N ALA A 375 -10.18 -12.37 -13.37
CA ALA A 375 -10.81 -13.21 -12.33
C ALA A 375 -11.48 -12.36 -11.24
N GLY A 376 -10.78 -11.30 -10.76
CA GLY A 376 -11.31 -10.32 -9.82
C GLY A 376 -12.52 -9.55 -10.37
N SER A 377 -12.46 -9.11 -11.63
CA SER A 377 -13.55 -8.35 -12.25
C SER A 377 -14.81 -9.20 -12.49
N VAL A 378 -14.66 -10.47 -12.88
CA VAL A 378 -15.79 -11.36 -13.19
C VAL A 378 -16.40 -11.98 -11.93
N SER A 379 -15.59 -12.48 -11.02
CA SER A 379 -16.03 -13.22 -9.84
C SER A 379 -16.06 -12.38 -8.56
N GLY A 380 -15.24 -11.34 -8.47
CA GLY A 380 -15.05 -10.53 -7.26
C GLY A 380 -16.33 -9.88 -6.72
N PRO A 381 -17.12 -9.17 -7.52
CA PRO A 381 -18.35 -8.52 -7.03
C PRO A 381 -19.36 -9.50 -6.44
N MET A 382 -19.49 -10.68 -7.05
CA MET A 382 -20.34 -11.74 -6.56
C MET A 382 -19.80 -12.33 -5.26
N PHE A 383 -18.50 -12.63 -5.22
CA PHE A 383 -17.85 -13.23 -4.05
C PHE A 383 -17.90 -12.28 -2.85
N THR A 384 -17.60 -11.00 -3.05
CA THR A 384 -17.65 -9.97 -2.00
C THR A 384 -19.07 -9.81 -1.45
N ARG A 385 -20.09 -9.85 -2.32
CA ARG A 385 -21.50 -9.83 -1.90
C ARG A 385 -21.86 -11.04 -1.06
N GLY A 386 -21.45 -12.24 -1.49
CA GLY A 386 -21.66 -13.47 -0.74
C GLY A 386 -21.05 -13.41 0.66
N LEU A 387 -19.78 -13.00 0.73
CA LEU A 387 -19.05 -12.84 1.98
C LEU A 387 -19.73 -11.81 2.90
N ALA A 388 -20.10 -10.64 2.37
CA ALA A 388 -20.82 -9.61 3.11
C ALA A 388 -22.15 -10.09 3.70
N LEU A 389 -22.85 -11.00 3.02
CA LEU A 389 -24.15 -11.49 3.46
C LEU A 389 -24.05 -12.51 4.59
N TRP A 390 -23.11 -13.46 4.52
CA TRP A 390 -23.04 -14.50 5.53
C TRP A 390 -22.09 -14.12 6.69
N ALA A 391 -21.08 -13.27 6.48
CA ALA A 391 -20.27 -12.69 7.56
C ALA A 391 -21.03 -11.58 8.34
N ASP A 392 -21.96 -10.87 7.67
CA ASP A 392 -22.86 -9.82 8.18
C ASP A 392 -22.13 -8.74 8.98
N ASP A 393 -22.28 -8.74 10.32
CA ASP A 393 -21.68 -7.78 11.26
C ASP A 393 -20.30 -8.19 11.81
N GLN A 394 -19.78 -9.32 11.34
CA GLN A 394 -18.49 -9.87 11.72
C GLN A 394 -17.61 -10.14 10.49
N ALA A 395 -17.62 -9.21 9.54
CA ALA A 395 -16.77 -9.29 8.36
C ALA A 395 -15.29 -9.10 8.73
N ASN A 396 -14.42 -9.28 7.73
CA ASN A 396 -13.00 -9.11 7.91
C ASN A 396 -12.53 -7.74 7.40
N TYR A 397 -11.34 -7.34 7.81
CA TYR A 397 -10.64 -6.16 7.34
C TYR A 397 -9.49 -6.57 6.42
N TYR A 398 -9.33 -5.88 5.29
CA TYR A 398 -8.27 -6.17 4.30
C TYR A 398 -7.02 -5.32 4.48
N GLY A 399 -7.02 -4.46 5.51
CA GLY A 399 -5.88 -3.62 5.87
C GLY A 399 -5.85 -2.25 5.19
N HIS A 400 -6.66 -2.03 4.16
CA HIS A 400 -6.73 -0.77 3.42
C HIS A 400 -8.08 -0.57 2.72
N ASN A 401 -8.29 0.62 2.14
CA ASN A 401 -9.52 1.03 1.45
C ASN A 401 -10.78 0.81 2.30
N ALA A 402 -10.68 1.14 3.57
CA ALA A 402 -11.74 0.98 4.55
C ALA A 402 -11.85 2.21 5.44
N ALA A 403 -13.07 2.54 5.83
CA ALA A 403 -13.31 3.55 6.85
C ALA A 403 -13.36 2.92 8.23
N VAL A 404 -12.71 3.55 9.21
CA VAL A 404 -12.66 3.11 10.61
C VAL A 404 -13.14 4.23 11.52
N ARG A 405 -13.85 3.87 12.60
CA ARG A 405 -14.18 4.79 13.68
C ARG A 405 -12.97 4.90 14.61
N VAL A 406 -12.37 6.10 14.67
CA VAL A 406 -11.10 6.30 15.35
C VAL A 406 -11.19 5.97 16.85
N SER A 407 -12.29 6.36 17.52
CA SER A 407 -12.48 6.06 18.93
C SER A 407 -12.52 4.55 19.22
N ALA A 408 -13.19 3.76 18.37
CA ALA A 408 -13.26 2.32 18.51
C ALA A 408 -11.88 1.65 18.27
N LEU A 409 -11.11 2.17 17.30
CA LEU A 409 -9.77 1.67 17.02
C LEU A 409 -8.83 1.91 18.21
N LEU A 410 -8.81 3.14 18.76
CA LEU A 410 -8.00 3.51 19.91
C LEU A 410 -8.38 2.72 21.17
N GLU A 411 -9.68 2.49 21.40
CA GLU A 411 -10.18 1.78 22.57
C GLU A 411 -9.89 0.28 22.51
N CYS A 412 -9.98 -0.36 21.34
CA CYS A 412 -10.06 -1.81 21.21
C CYS A 412 -8.85 -2.47 20.55
N CYS A 413 -8.10 -1.74 19.69
CA CYS A 413 -7.15 -2.35 18.77
C CYS A 413 -5.67 -2.26 19.20
N ALA A 414 -5.42 -2.17 20.51
CA ALA A 414 -4.06 -2.32 21.02
C ALA A 414 -3.54 -3.75 20.74
N LEU A 415 -2.62 -3.87 19.77
CA LEU A 415 -2.10 -5.16 19.34
C LEU A 415 -1.09 -5.71 20.35
N PRO A 416 -1.29 -6.92 20.90
CA PRO A 416 -0.33 -7.54 21.80
C PRO A 416 0.89 -8.04 21.05
N VAL A 417 1.98 -8.23 21.76
CA VAL A 417 3.15 -8.98 21.28
C VAL A 417 2.94 -10.46 21.63
N LEU A 418 2.99 -11.32 20.61
CA LEU A 418 2.82 -12.77 20.82
C LEU A 418 4.02 -13.35 21.57
N ALA A 419 3.75 -14.18 22.57
CA ALA A 419 4.80 -14.86 23.33
C ALA A 419 5.69 -15.73 22.44
N GLY A 420 6.97 -15.88 22.77
CA GLY A 420 7.95 -16.65 22.02
C GLY A 420 8.62 -15.87 20.89
N GLN A 421 9.54 -16.54 20.22
CA GLN A 421 10.38 -15.93 19.18
C GLN A 421 9.69 -15.97 17.81
N PRO A 422 10.03 -15.03 16.90
CA PRO A 422 9.66 -15.20 15.49
C PRO A 422 10.11 -16.57 14.94
N PRO A 423 9.42 -17.12 13.95
CA PRO A 423 8.42 -16.49 13.08
C PRO A 423 6.97 -16.52 13.62
N LEU A 424 6.63 -17.35 14.59
CA LEU A 424 5.27 -17.51 15.10
C LEU A 424 4.98 -16.66 16.35
N GLY A 425 6.01 -16.15 17.04
CA GLY A 425 5.94 -15.16 18.11
C GLY A 425 6.33 -13.77 17.65
N GLY A 426 6.43 -12.81 18.60
CA GLY A 426 6.79 -11.42 18.30
C GLY A 426 5.62 -10.57 17.84
N HIS A 427 5.88 -9.53 17.06
CA HIS A 427 4.85 -8.64 16.55
C HIS A 427 3.92 -9.33 15.54
N ILE A 428 2.65 -8.98 15.59
CA ILE A 428 1.62 -9.49 14.66
C ILE A 428 1.84 -8.82 13.29
N LEU A 429 2.03 -9.64 12.26
CA LEU A 429 2.32 -9.15 10.90
C LEU A 429 1.06 -8.85 10.09
N SER A 430 0.05 -9.74 10.10
CA SER A 430 -1.27 -9.49 9.50
C SER A 430 -2.21 -8.97 10.58
N HIS A 431 -2.03 -7.71 10.95
CA HIS A 431 -2.72 -7.07 12.07
C HIS A 431 -4.20 -6.78 11.78
N ASP A 432 -4.54 -6.58 10.54
CA ASP A 432 -5.86 -6.23 10.00
C ASP A 432 -6.95 -7.23 10.41
N PHE A 433 -6.72 -8.53 10.25
CA PHE A 433 -7.63 -9.59 10.73
C PHE A 433 -7.83 -9.55 12.25
N VAL A 434 -6.74 -9.21 12.96
CA VAL A 434 -6.77 -9.14 14.43
C VAL A 434 -7.52 -7.90 14.90
N GLU A 435 -7.31 -6.75 14.26
CA GLU A 435 -8.05 -5.51 14.54
C GLU A 435 -9.55 -5.71 14.34
N ALA A 436 -9.97 -6.30 13.21
CA ALA A 436 -11.38 -6.66 12.98
C ALA A 436 -11.92 -7.58 14.08
N ALA A 437 -11.16 -8.58 14.49
CA ALA A 437 -11.55 -9.51 15.54
C ALA A 437 -11.66 -8.83 16.92
N LEU A 438 -10.76 -7.90 17.24
CA LEU A 438 -10.79 -7.12 18.48
C LEU A 438 -11.98 -6.16 18.53
N LEU A 439 -12.29 -5.49 17.42
CA LEU A 439 -13.51 -4.67 17.29
C LEU A 439 -14.77 -5.51 17.52
N CYS A 440 -14.87 -6.67 16.86
CA CYS A 440 -16.00 -7.59 17.06
C CYS A 440 -16.09 -8.12 18.49
N ARG A 441 -14.96 -8.40 19.14
CA ARG A 441 -14.88 -8.81 20.55
C ARG A 441 -15.44 -7.75 21.49
N ALA A 442 -15.14 -6.48 21.20
CA ALA A 442 -15.64 -5.34 21.97
C ALA A 442 -17.13 -5.04 21.70
N GLY A 443 -17.78 -5.74 20.77
CA GLY A 443 -19.21 -5.57 20.46
C GLY A 443 -19.50 -4.61 19.30
N TRP A 444 -18.47 -4.10 18.65
CA TRP A 444 -18.59 -3.32 17.44
C TRP A 444 -18.92 -4.21 16.23
N GLU A 445 -19.48 -3.60 15.19
CA GLU A 445 -19.77 -4.26 13.93
C GLU A 445 -18.67 -3.95 12.91
N VAL A 446 -18.20 -4.98 12.21
CA VAL A 446 -17.31 -4.90 11.07
C VAL A 446 -18.08 -5.36 9.83
N ARG A 447 -18.19 -4.51 8.81
CA ARG A 447 -19.04 -4.77 7.64
C ARG A 447 -18.33 -4.53 6.33
N ILE A 448 -18.85 -5.09 5.22
CA ILE A 448 -18.39 -4.85 3.85
C ILE A 448 -19.48 -4.09 3.09
N ALA A 449 -19.13 -2.97 2.50
CA ALA A 449 -19.96 -2.15 1.64
C ALA A 449 -19.98 -2.69 0.20
N HIS A 450 -20.41 -3.92 0.02
CA HIS A 450 -20.29 -4.74 -1.19
C HIS A 450 -20.90 -4.14 -2.48
N ASP A 451 -21.71 -3.11 -2.35
CA ASP A 451 -22.41 -2.40 -3.42
C ASP A 451 -21.69 -1.12 -3.88
N LEU A 452 -20.62 -0.71 -3.19
CA LEU A 452 -19.79 0.41 -3.61
C LEU A 452 -18.82 -0.03 -4.71
N SER A 453 -18.44 0.91 -5.55
CA SER A 453 -17.40 0.79 -6.58
C SER A 453 -16.44 1.96 -6.46
N GLY A 454 -15.40 2.00 -7.29
CA GLY A 454 -14.45 3.13 -7.28
C GLY A 454 -13.40 3.04 -6.18
N SER A 455 -12.93 1.86 -5.91
CA SER A 455 -11.86 1.55 -4.97
C SER A 455 -10.93 0.54 -5.62
N TRP A 456 -9.70 0.94 -5.93
CA TRP A 456 -8.75 0.15 -6.71
C TRP A 456 -7.45 -0.10 -5.95
N GLU A 457 -6.79 -1.23 -6.33
CA GLU A 457 -5.43 -1.57 -5.93
C GLU A 457 -4.64 -2.15 -7.12
N GLU A 458 -3.32 -2.05 -7.07
CA GLU A 458 -2.44 -2.63 -8.07
C GLU A 458 -1.97 -4.04 -7.66
N LEU A 459 -1.81 -4.91 -8.64
CA LEU A 459 -1.30 -6.26 -8.45
C LEU A 459 0.22 -6.34 -8.64
N PRO A 460 0.90 -7.29 -7.96
CA PRO A 460 2.24 -7.67 -8.35
C PRO A 460 2.25 -8.14 -9.81
N PRO A 461 3.13 -7.57 -10.66
CA PRO A 461 3.11 -7.87 -12.09
C PRO A 461 3.68 -9.26 -12.43
N THR A 462 4.49 -9.85 -11.56
CA THR A 462 5.17 -11.12 -11.83
C THR A 462 4.91 -12.16 -10.74
N LEU A 463 5.02 -13.44 -11.11
CA LEU A 463 4.90 -14.54 -10.16
C LEU A 463 5.91 -14.48 -9.00
N PRO A 464 7.21 -14.16 -9.20
CA PRO A 464 8.14 -13.99 -8.08
C PRO A 464 7.76 -12.88 -7.11
N GLU A 465 7.25 -11.75 -7.59
CA GLU A 465 6.80 -10.63 -6.73
C GLU A 465 5.52 -11.00 -5.95
N TYR A 466 4.61 -11.71 -6.61
CA TYR A 466 3.43 -12.28 -5.97
C TYR A 466 3.82 -13.22 -4.82
N VAL A 467 4.74 -14.16 -5.08
CA VAL A 467 5.25 -15.10 -4.07
C VAL A 467 5.98 -14.36 -2.93
N ALA A 468 6.72 -13.29 -3.23
CA ALA A 468 7.38 -12.46 -2.21
C ALA A 468 6.36 -11.74 -1.30
N ARG A 469 5.24 -11.26 -1.87
CA ARG A 469 4.11 -10.71 -1.10
C ARG A 469 3.45 -11.80 -0.24
N ASP A 470 3.14 -12.93 -0.85
CA ASP A 470 2.48 -14.06 -0.18
C ASP A 470 3.30 -14.63 0.98
N ARG A 471 4.63 -14.60 0.87
CA ARG A 471 5.52 -15.03 1.95
C ARG A 471 5.28 -14.24 3.24
N ARG A 472 5.07 -12.92 3.13
CA ARG A 472 4.77 -12.06 4.28
C ARG A 472 3.41 -12.38 4.88
N TRP A 473 2.40 -12.49 4.02
CA TRP A 473 1.05 -12.80 4.45
C TRP A 473 0.93 -14.20 5.06
N CYS A 474 1.65 -15.18 4.52
CA CYS A 474 1.69 -16.53 5.05
C CYS A 474 2.17 -16.54 6.51
N GLN A 475 3.27 -15.83 6.83
CA GLN A 475 3.77 -15.78 8.21
C GLN A 475 2.72 -15.16 9.15
N GLY A 476 2.11 -14.04 8.76
CA GLY A 476 1.05 -13.40 9.56
C GLY A 476 -0.18 -14.30 9.73
N ASN A 477 -0.61 -15.00 8.68
CA ASN A 477 -1.74 -15.94 8.75
C ASN A 477 -1.42 -17.18 9.61
N LEU A 478 -0.19 -17.68 9.63
CA LEU A 478 0.20 -18.75 10.54
C LEU A 478 0.24 -18.30 12.02
N GLN A 479 0.56 -17.01 12.29
CA GLN A 479 0.40 -16.44 13.62
C GLN A 479 -1.06 -16.42 14.07
N HIS A 480 -2.02 -16.28 13.14
CA HIS A 480 -3.46 -16.32 13.44
C HIS A 480 -3.92 -17.63 14.06
N LEU A 481 -3.27 -18.77 13.78
CA LEU A 481 -3.60 -20.05 14.43
C LEU A 481 -3.46 -19.97 15.97
N ARG A 482 -2.47 -19.20 16.45
CA ARG A 482 -2.29 -18.96 17.89
C ARG A 482 -3.30 -17.96 18.44
N ILE A 483 -3.68 -16.97 17.63
CA ILE A 483 -4.61 -15.92 18.05
C ILE A 483 -6.05 -16.45 18.05
N ALA A 484 -6.39 -17.32 17.11
CA ALA A 484 -7.75 -17.88 16.98
C ALA A 484 -8.25 -18.62 18.23
N VAL A 485 -7.35 -19.12 19.07
CA VAL A 485 -7.71 -19.79 20.34
C VAL A 485 -7.86 -18.83 21.51
N SER A 486 -7.58 -17.51 21.32
CA SER A 486 -7.70 -16.51 22.38
C SER A 486 -9.14 -16.36 22.88
N GLU A 487 -9.26 -16.06 24.17
CA GLU A 487 -10.57 -15.90 24.82
C GLU A 487 -11.35 -14.68 24.30
N GLY A 488 -12.66 -14.79 24.31
CA GLY A 488 -13.59 -13.70 23.97
C GLY A 488 -13.75 -13.41 22.48
N LEU A 489 -12.93 -13.98 21.58
CA LEU A 489 -13.11 -13.79 20.14
C LEU A 489 -14.43 -14.40 19.66
N LYS A 490 -15.10 -13.68 18.76
CA LYS A 490 -16.33 -14.13 18.11
C LYS A 490 -16.05 -15.34 17.21
N PRO A 491 -17.04 -16.28 17.06
CA PRO A 491 -16.83 -17.46 16.21
C PRO A 491 -16.41 -17.15 14.80
N MET A 492 -17.03 -16.14 14.18
CA MET A 492 -16.71 -15.75 12.81
C MET A 492 -15.29 -15.20 12.66
N SER A 493 -14.80 -14.41 13.63
CA SER A 493 -13.42 -13.93 13.65
C SER A 493 -12.42 -15.09 13.71
N ARG A 494 -12.73 -16.14 14.47
CA ARG A 494 -11.91 -17.39 14.49
C ARG A 494 -11.92 -18.07 13.13
N VAL A 495 -13.09 -18.16 12.49
CA VAL A 495 -13.23 -18.75 11.15
C VAL A 495 -12.39 -17.99 10.13
N HIS A 496 -12.42 -16.66 10.09
CA HIS A 496 -11.58 -15.85 9.19
C HIS A 496 -10.09 -16.15 9.39
N MET A 497 -9.62 -16.21 10.62
CA MET A 497 -8.22 -16.52 10.95
C MET A 497 -7.84 -17.94 10.52
N LEU A 498 -8.69 -18.93 10.80
CA LEU A 498 -8.45 -20.33 10.45
C LEU A 498 -8.48 -20.54 8.92
N VAL A 499 -9.43 -19.95 8.21
CA VAL A 499 -9.52 -20.02 6.75
C VAL A 499 -8.32 -19.31 6.10
N GLY A 500 -7.89 -18.16 6.63
CA GLY A 500 -6.70 -17.46 6.17
C GLY A 500 -5.44 -18.34 6.30
N ALA A 501 -5.22 -18.96 7.43
CA ALA A 501 -4.10 -19.89 7.64
C ALA A 501 -4.23 -21.16 6.77
N ALA A 502 -5.43 -21.73 6.67
CA ALA A 502 -5.71 -22.92 5.88
C ALA A 502 -5.46 -22.71 4.39
N ALA A 503 -5.68 -21.50 3.86
CA ALA A 503 -5.39 -21.16 2.47
C ALA A 503 -3.90 -21.36 2.12
N TYR A 504 -2.98 -21.02 3.05
CA TYR A 504 -1.54 -21.26 2.87
C TYR A 504 -1.15 -22.71 3.13
N LEU A 505 -1.78 -23.36 4.13
CA LEU A 505 -1.57 -24.79 4.39
C LEU A 505 -2.10 -25.68 3.28
N ALA A 506 -3.00 -25.21 2.45
CA ALA A 506 -3.51 -25.95 1.29
C ALA A 506 -2.39 -26.40 0.34
N GLY A 507 -1.31 -25.62 0.17
CA GLY A 507 -0.17 -25.98 -0.68
C GLY A 507 0.50 -27.27 -0.21
N PRO A 508 1.09 -27.34 1.00
CA PRO A 508 1.72 -28.57 1.50
C PRO A 508 0.73 -29.73 1.66
N VAL A 509 -0.52 -29.47 2.05
CA VAL A 509 -1.56 -30.51 2.14
C VAL A 509 -1.87 -31.08 0.76
N TRP A 510 -1.96 -30.26 -0.29
CA TRP A 510 -2.20 -30.73 -1.65
C TRP A 510 -1.01 -31.56 -2.18
N LEU A 511 0.23 -31.10 -1.95
CA LEU A 511 1.41 -31.86 -2.34
C LEU A 511 1.42 -33.24 -1.63
N LEU A 512 1.14 -33.29 -0.33
CA LEU A 512 1.07 -34.53 0.44
C LEU A 512 -0.07 -35.45 -0.05
N PHE A 513 -1.24 -34.87 -0.36
CA PHE A 513 -2.37 -35.60 -0.95
C PHE A 513 -1.98 -36.30 -2.26
N VAL A 514 -1.26 -35.60 -3.14
CA VAL A 514 -0.79 -36.14 -4.42
C VAL A 514 0.24 -37.28 -4.21
N ILE A 515 1.20 -37.05 -3.30
CA ILE A 515 2.25 -38.07 -3.01
C ILE A 515 1.63 -39.32 -2.40
N ILE A 516 0.81 -39.20 -1.36
CA ILE A 516 0.17 -40.36 -0.71
C ILE A 516 -0.75 -41.07 -1.70
N GLY A 517 -1.56 -40.34 -2.48
CA GLY A 517 -2.41 -40.94 -3.51
C GLY A 517 -1.65 -41.73 -4.58
N ALA A 518 -0.49 -41.17 -5.01
CA ALA A 518 0.37 -41.89 -5.99
C ALA A 518 0.98 -43.16 -5.38
N ILE A 519 1.44 -43.13 -4.12
CA ILE A 519 1.98 -44.29 -3.42
C ILE A 519 0.89 -45.37 -3.24
N LEU A 520 -0.31 -45.01 -2.78
CA LEU A 520 -1.42 -45.91 -2.60
C LEU A 520 -1.81 -46.57 -3.94
N ALA A 521 -1.90 -45.79 -5.01
CA ALA A 521 -2.22 -46.30 -6.33
C ALA A 521 -1.13 -47.22 -6.92
N ALA A 522 0.15 -46.93 -6.64
CA ALA A 522 1.28 -47.76 -7.06
C ALA A 522 1.39 -49.09 -6.27
N SER A 523 0.99 -49.10 -4.99
CA SER A 523 1.08 -50.25 -4.10
C SER A 523 -0.16 -51.19 -4.14
N SER A 524 -1.27 -50.67 -4.70
CA SER A 524 -2.52 -51.43 -4.77
C SER A 524 -2.53 -52.43 -5.92
N ALA A 525 -2.85 -53.70 -5.62
CA ALA A 525 -3.05 -54.73 -6.63
C ALA A 525 -4.36 -54.55 -7.44
N THR A 526 -5.29 -53.76 -6.91
CA THR A 526 -6.58 -53.39 -7.49
C THR A 526 -6.72 -51.87 -7.61
N THR A 527 -7.72 -51.40 -8.34
CA THR A 527 -8.01 -49.97 -8.40
C THR A 527 -8.44 -49.46 -7.03
N LEU A 528 -7.75 -48.39 -6.51
CA LEU A 528 -8.06 -47.76 -5.22
C LEU A 528 -9.53 -47.37 -5.10
N VAL A 529 -10.09 -46.85 -6.15
CA VAL A 529 -11.48 -46.37 -6.23
C VAL A 529 -12.05 -46.80 -7.60
N THR A 530 -13.27 -47.28 -7.61
CA THR A 530 -13.90 -47.65 -8.89
C THR A 530 -13.99 -46.43 -9.84
N PRO A 531 -13.85 -46.61 -11.16
CA PRO A 531 -13.88 -45.51 -12.12
C PRO A 531 -15.12 -44.62 -12.01
N LYS A 532 -16.26 -45.21 -11.64
CA LYS A 532 -17.52 -44.46 -11.44
C LYS A 532 -17.42 -43.51 -10.25
N VAL A 533 -16.90 -43.94 -9.12
CA VAL A 533 -16.75 -43.09 -7.92
C VAL A 533 -15.66 -42.07 -8.16
N ALA A 534 -14.56 -42.44 -8.79
CA ALA A 534 -13.50 -41.50 -9.18
C ALA A 534 -14.05 -40.36 -10.06
N LEU A 535 -14.91 -40.68 -11.04
CA LEU A 535 -15.52 -39.67 -11.93
C LEU A 535 -16.48 -38.74 -11.15
N ILE A 536 -17.29 -39.29 -10.22
CA ILE A 536 -18.20 -38.48 -9.37
C ILE A 536 -17.40 -37.51 -8.49
N LEU A 537 -16.36 -38.00 -7.82
CA LEU A 537 -15.51 -37.16 -6.96
C LEU A 537 -14.74 -36.11 -7.75
N ALA A 538 -14.22 -36.46 -8.93
CA ALA A 538 -13.57 -35.54 -9.84
C ALA A 538 -14.56 -34.47 -10.33
N GLY A 539 -15.78 -34.87 -10.70
CA GLY A 539 -16.85 -33.93 -11.08
C GLY A 539 -17.26 -33.01 -9.95
N ALA A 540 -17.41 -33.53 -8.73
CA ALA A 540 -17.69 -32.72 -7.55
C ALA A 540 -16.55 -31.72 -7.25
N THR A 541 -15.31 -32.17 -7.34
CA THR A 541 -14.13 -31.30 -7.17
C THR A 541 -14.06 -30.23 -8.26
N ALA A 542 -14.27 -30.60 -9.52
CA ALA A 542 -14.32 -29.66 -10.63
C ALA A 542 -15.43 -28.60 -10.40
N LEU A 543 -16.61 -29.03 -9.94
CA LEU A 543 -17.71 -28.12 -9.62
C LEU A 543 -17.33 -27.14 -8.49
N THR A 544 -16.65 -27.58 -7.44
CA THR A 544 -16.24 -26.68 -6.35
C THR A 544 -15.16 -25.68 -6.80
N LEU A 545 -14.27 -26.09 -7.69
CA LEU A 545 -13.17 -25.23 -8.17
C LEU A 545 -13.61 -24.28 -9.29
N LEU A 546 -14.40 -24.77 -10.25
CA LEU A 546 -14.82 -24.01 -11.43
C LEU A 546 -16.17 -23.31 -11.22
N GLY A 547 -16.99 -23.78 -10.28
CA GLY A 547 -18.32 -23.23 -10.01
C GLY A 547 -18.35 -21.74 -9.76
N PRO A 548 -17.47 -21.17 -8.91
CA PRO A 548 -17.38 -19.73 -8.70
C PRO A 548 -17.12 -18.95 -10.00
N ARG A 549 -16.24 -19.45 -10.89
CA ARG A 549 -15.95 -18.83 -12.19
C ARG A 549 -17.15 -18.90 -13.14
N LEU A 550 -17.83 -20.03 -13.18
CA LEU A 550 -19.05 -20.20 -14.00
C LEU A 550 -20.18 -19.31 -13.53
N LEU A 551 -20.41 -19.20 -12.22
CA LEU A 551 -21.42 -18.31 -11.66
C LEU A 551 -21.08 -16.84 -11.93
N GLY A 552 -19.83 -16.44 -11.80
CA GLY A 552 -19.34 -15.13 -12.16
C GLY A 552 -19.53 -14.80 -13.63
N LEU A 553 -19.19 -15.73 -14.52
CA LEU A 553 -19.42 -15.62 -15.96
C LEU A 553 -20.91 -15.44 -16.28
N ILE A 554 -21.79 -16.28 -15.73
CA ILE A 554 -23.24 -16.20 -15.93
C ILE A 554 -23.76 -14.83 -15.43
N SER A 555 -23.34 -14.40 -14.25
CA SER A 555 -23.71 -13.10 -13.68
C SER A 555 -23.29 -11.94 -14.57
N THR A 556 -22.06 -11.97 -15.11
CA THR A 556 -21.55 -10.92 -16.00
C THR A 556 -22.20 -10.95 -17.37
N LEU A 557 -22.48 -12.14 -17.94
CA LEU A 557 -23.22 -12.30 -19.19
C LEU A 557 -24.64 -11.76 -19.08
N ALA A 558 -25.30 -11.97 -17.95
CA ALA A 558 -26.66 -11.48 -17.69
C ALA A 558 -26.72 -9.95 -17.52
N ASN A 559 -25.61 -9.31 -17.12
CA ASN A 559 -25.50 -7.87 -16.96
C ASN A 559 -25.02 -7.22 -18.28
N GLY A 560 -25.95 -6.60 -19.02
CA GLY A 560 -25.67 -6.01 -20.33
C GLY A 560 -24.51 -4.99 -20.35
N PRO A 561 -24.48 -3.99 -19.44
CA PRO A 561 -23.37 -3.04 -19.31
C PRO A 561 -22.05 -3.74 -19.03
N ALA A 562 -21.98 -4.62 -18.03
CA ALA A 562 -20.77 -5.35 -17.66
C ALA A 562 -20.27 -6.22 -18.83
N ARG A 563 -21.17 -6.95 -19.50
CA ARG A 563 -20.84 -7.75 -20.68
C ARG A 563 -20.21 -6.93 -21.80
N ARG A 564 -20.76 -5.73 -22.09
CA ARG A 564 -20.17 -4.83 -23.10
C ARG A 564 -18.79 -4.32 -22.69
N ALA A 565 -18.63 -3.98 -21.42
CA ALA A 565 -17.35 -3.51 -20.88
C ALA A 565 -16.23 -4.57 -20.94
N HIS A 566 -16.58 -5.87 -20.95
CA HIS A 566 -15.63 -6.96 -21.18
C HIS A 566 -15.48 -7.34 -22.67
N GLY A 567 -15.93 -6.52 -23.61
CA GLY A 567 -15.78 -6.73 -25.06
C GLY A 567 -16.83 -7.64 -25.68
N GLY A 568 -17.94 -7.93 -24.99
CA GLY A 568 -19.06 -8.73 -25.48
C GLY A 568 -19.02 -10.19 -25.01
N ALA A 569 -20.08 -10.94 -25.30
CA ALA A 569 -20.28 -12.30 -24.78
C ALA A 569 -19.17 -13.28 -25.20
N VAL A 570 -18.82 -13.31 -26.47
CA VAL A 570 -17.85 -14.28 -27.03
C VAL A 570 -16.47 -14.05 -26.41
N ARG A 571 -15.98 -12.79 -26.39
CA ARG A 571 -14.68 -12.44 -25.81
C ARG A 571 -14.63 -12.71 -24.32
N LEU A 572 -15.70 -12.43 -23.59
CA LEU A 572 -15.80 -12.72 -22.17
C LEU A 572 -15.71 -14.23 -21.90
N VAL A 573 -16.44 -15.06 -22.64
CA VAL A 573 -16.37 -16.54 -22.51
C VAL A 573 -14.95 -17.04 -22.78
N LEU A 574 -14.35 -16.61 -23.89
CA LEU A 574 -12.96 -16.98 -24.24
C LEU A 574 -11.97 -16.49 -23.18
N SER A 575 -12.16 -15.29 -22.65
CA SER A 575 -11.30 -14.74 -21.59
C SER A 575 -11.37 -15.58 -20.31
N VAL A 576 -12.55 -16.00 -19.89
CA VAL A 576 -12.73 -16.85 -18.69
C VAL A 576 -12.14 -18.25 -18.92
N ILE A 577 -12.25 -18.81 -20.14
CA ILE A 577 -11.60 -20.09 -20.48
C ILE A 577 -10.07 -19.94 -20.42
N VAL A 578 -9.51 -18.90 -21.05
CA VAL A 578 -8.05 -18.64 -21.03
C VAL A 578 -7.55 -18.42 -19.61
N GLU A 579 -8.28 -17.61 -18.81
CA GLU A 579 -7.96 -17.41 -17.39
C GLU A 579 -8.02 -18.73 -16.61
N GLY A 580 -9.05 -19.54 -16.81
CA GLY A 580 -9.21 -20.81 -16.13
C GLY A 580 -8.08 -21.80 -16.44
N VAL A 581 -7.68 -21.92 -17.72
CA VAL A 581 -6.52 -22.73 -18.14
C VAL A 581 -5.24 -22.19 -17.54
N PHE A 582 -5.04 -20.87 -17.59
CA PHE A 582 -3.88 -20.21 -16.99
C PHE A 582 -3.80 -20.48 -15.48
N ALA A 583 -4.91 -20.29 -14.75
CA ALA A 583 -4.98 -20.55 -13.31
C ALA A 583 -4.69 -22.01 -12.97
N ALA A 584 -5.24 -22.98 -13.73
CA ALA A 584 -4.96 -24.39 -13.56
C ALA A 584 -3.47 -24.71 -13.80
N THR A 585 -2.85 -24.04 -14.77
CA THR A 585 -1.42 -24.21 -15.10
C THR A 585 -0.50 -23.60 -14.02
N ILE A 586 -0.85 -22.49 -13.43
CA ILE A 586 -0.05 -21.82 -12.37
C ILE A 586 -0.26 -22.46 -10.99
N ALA A 587 -1.39 -23.12 -10.75
CA ALA A 587 -1.72 -23.69 -9.44
C ALA A 587 -0.66 -24.68 -8.89
N PRO A 588 -0.08 -25.62 -9.67
CA PRO A 588 1.00 -26.48 -9.18
C PRO A 588 2.29 -25.74 -8.81
N LEU A 589 2.61 -24.62 -9.49
CA LEU A 589 3.75 -23.77 -9.14
C LEU A 589 3.51 -23.13 -7.76
N LEU A 590 2.31 -22.57 -7.56
CA LEU A 590 1.92 -21.97 -6.27
C LEU A 590 1.88 -23.03 -5.16
N MET A 591 1.44 -24.26 -5.43
CA MET A 591 1.50 -25.36 -4.47
C MET A 591 2.92 -25.57 -3.95
N VAL A 592 3.92 -25.61 -4.84
CA VAL A 592 5.33 -25.79 -4.45
C VAL A 592 5.85 -24.56 -3.71
N HIS A 593 5.53 -23.34 -4.17
CA HIS A 593 5.92 -22.10 -3.49
C HIS A 593 5.35 -22.02 -2.07
N HIS A 594 4.04 -22.22 -1.89
CA HIS A 594 3.41 -22.19 -0.57
C HIS A 594 3.97 -23.28 0.34
N THR A 595 4.22 -24.49 -0.18
CA THR A 595 4.88 -25.56 0.59
C THR A 595 6.25 -25.12 1.08
N ARG A 596 7.08 -24.55 0.22
CA ARG A 596 8.42 -24.05 0.62
C ARG A 596 8.34 -22.92 1.63
N ILE A 597 7.39 -22.00 1.45
CA ILE A 597 7.18 -20.88 2.39
C ILE A 597 6.77 -21.39 3.77
N VAL A 598 5.76 -22.26 3.83
CA VAL A 598 5.26 -22.85 5.07
C VAL A 598 6.36 -23.64 5.79
N LEU A 599 7.08 -24.52 5.08
CA LEU A 599 8.18 -25.27 5.64
C LEU A 599 9.30 -24.37 6.18
N ASN A 600 9.69 -23.35 5.41
CA ASN A 600 10.71 -22.39 5.85
C ASN A 600 10.29 -21.65 7.15
N ILE A 601 9.01 -21.22 7.25
CA ILE A 601 8.48 -20.58 8.45
C ILE A 601 8.47 -21.56 9.63
N LEU A 602 8.00 -22.78 9.44
CA LEU A 602 7.96 -23.80 10.50
C LEU A 602 9.36 -24.19 10.98
N MET A 603 10.39 -24.11 10.10
CA MET A 603 11.80 -24.33 10.46
C MET A 603 12.47 -23.10 11.09
N GLY A 604 11.72 -22.03 11.40
CA GLY A 604 12.24 -20.84 12.08
C GLY A 604 12.70 -19.72 11.16
N GLY A 605 12.46 -19.82 9.84
CA GLY A 605 12.80 -18.77 8.89
C GLY A 605 11.93 -17.54 9.06
N VAL A 606 12.56 -16.40 9.33
CA VAL A 606 11.88 -15.10 9.47
C VAL A 606 11.81 -14.39 8.12
N VAL A 607 10.67 -13.76 7.85
CA VAL A 607 10.48 -12.96 6.64
C VAL A 607 10.89 -11.51 6.90
N SER A 608 11.86 -11.00 6.12
CA SER A 608 12.23 -9.60 6.16
C SER A 608 11.20 -8.74 5.40
N TRP A 609 10.93 -7.53 5.92
CA TRP A 609 10.06 -6.57 5.26
C TRP A 609 10.89 -5.73 4.29
N GLY A 610 10.69 -5.91 2.99
CA GLY A 610 11.32 -5.13 1.92
C GLY A 610 10.28 -4.33 1.15
N ALA A 611 10.69 -3.23 0.53
CA ALA A 611 9.85 -2.48 -0.40
C ALA A 611 9.38 -3.37 -1.55
N GLN A 612 8.13 -3.23 -1.96
CA GLN A 612 7.60 -3.92 -3.14
C GLN A 612 8.15 -3.22 -4.39
N SER A 613 8.96 -3.94 -5.17
CA SER A 613 9.33 -3.49 -6.51
C SER A 613 8.20 -3.84 -7.48
N ARG A 614 7.64 -2.85 -8.15
CA ARG A 614 6.59 -3.03 -9.17
C ARG A 614 7.15 -2.88 -10.58
N ARG A 615 8.42 -3.21 -10.78
CA ARG A 615 9.05 -3.22 -12.10
C ARG A 615 8.84 -4.59 -12.73
N SER A 616 8.23 -4.62 -13.89
CA SER A 616 7.95 -5.83 -14.70
C SER A 616 9.19 -6.58 -15.18
N THR A 617 10.38 -6.03 -15.00
CA THR A 617 11.66 -6.65 -15.41
C THR A 617 12.24 -7.51 -14.29
N GLY A 618 11.63 -8.67 -14.02
CA GLY A 618 12.31 -9.72 -13.29
C GLY A 618 13.51 -10.19 -14.10
N ALA A 619 14.74 -10.03 -13.60
CA ALA A 619 15.90 -10.60 -14.26
C ALA A 619 15.67 -12.10 -14.49
N LEU A 620 15.90 -12.60 -15.69
CA LEU A 620 15.72 -14.02 -16.08
C LEU A 620 16.25 -14.97 -15.00
N MET A 621 17.41 -14.66 -14.44
CA MET A 621 18.04 -15.45 -13.39
C MET A 621 17.19 -15.50 -12.09
N THR A 622 16.42 -14.46 -11.78
CA THR A 622 15.52 -14.45 -10.62
C THR A 622 14.38 -15.44 -10.82
N ILE A 623 13.79 -15.48 -12.01
CA ILE A 623 12.73 -16.43 -12.35
C ILE A 623 13.28 -17.87 -12.34
N VAL A 624 14.44 -18.08 -12.98
CA VAL A 624 15.08 -19.42 -13.02
C VAL A 624 15.35 -19.94 -11.59
N ARG A 625 15.93 -19.11 -10.72
CA ARG A 625 16.21 -19.48 -9.32
C ARG A 625 14.92 -19.73 -8.51
N ALA A 626 13.87 -18.99 -8.77
CA ALA A 626 12.59 -19.17 -8.09
C ALA A 626 11.94 -20.50 -8.46
N GLU A 627 11.93 -20.85 -9.76
CA GLU A 627 11.18 -21.98 -10.31
C GLU A 627 11.99 -23.28 -10.43
N LEU A 628 13.31 -23.25 -10.23
CA LEU A 628 14.19 -24.42 -10.37
C LEU A 628 13.72 -25.60 -9.50
N VAL A 629 13.31 -25.32 -8.26
CA VAL A 629 12.83 -26.38 -7.35
C VAL A 629 11.55 -27.00 -7.86
N GLY A 630 10.62 -26.19 -8.39
CA GLY A 630 9.39 -26.68 -9.02
C GLY A 630 9.70 -27.59 -10.21
N THR A 631 10.62 -27.16 -11.09
CA THR A 631 11.06 -27.94 -12.24
C THR A 631 11.68 -29.28 -11.82
N VAL A 632 12.56 -29.29 -10.82
CA VAL A 632 13.17 -30.54 -10.31
C VAL A 632 12.11 -31.49 -9.74
N ILE A 633 11.16 -30.96 -8.95
CA ILE A 633 10.04 -31.76 -8.41
C ILE A 633 9.20 -32.35 -9.55
N GLY A 634 8.89 -31.56 -10.57
CA GLY A 634 8.13 -32.04 -11.74
C GLY A 634 8.83 -33.15 -12.49
N VAL A 635 10.13 -32.99 -12.77
CA VAL A 635 10.95 -34.02 -13.44
C VAL A 635 11.04 -35.30 -12.60
N LEU A 636 11.30 -35.16 -11.29
CA LEU A 636 11.33 -36.28 -10.35
C LEU A 636 9.99 -37.02 -10.33
N MET A 637 8.89 -36.26 -10.25
CA MET A 637 7.53 -36.81 -10.21
C MET A 637 7.22 -37.63 -11.48
N VAL A 638 7.41 -37.09 -12.68
CA VAL A 638 7.13 -37.84 -13.92
C VAL A 638 8.03 -39.05 -14.07
N THR A 639 9.30 -38.95 -13.63
CA THR A 639 10.25 -40.08 -13.67
C THR A 639 9.79 -41.22 -12.74
N LEU A 640 9.44 -40.89 -11.47
CA LEU A 640 8.98 -41.89 -10.52
C LEU A 640 7.63 -42.49 -10.93
N LEU A 641 6.70 -41.70 -11.45
CA LEU A 641 5.44 -42.21 -12.00
C LEU A 641 5.67 -43.14 -13.19
N GLY A 642 6.60 -42.80 -14.09
CA GLY A 642 6.97 -43.64 -15.24
C GLY A 642 7.56 -44.96 -14.84
N LEU A 643 8.36 -44.98 -13.75
CA LEU A 643 8.99 -46.21 -13.24
C LEU A 643 8.06 -47.12 -12.45
N PHE A 644 7.19 -46.53 -11.61
CA PHE A 644 6.45 -47.29 -10.59
C PHE A 644 4.91 -47.24 -10.75
N ALA A 645 4.36 -46.30 -11.52
CA ALA A 645 2.93 -46.06 -11.62
C ALA A 645 2.51 -45.48 -12.98
N LEU A 646 2.92 -46.12 -14.07
CA LEU A 646 2.73 -45.68 -15.46
C LEU A 646 1.29 -45.19 -15.77
N PRO A 647 0.20 -45.83 -15.31
CA PRO A 647 -1.15 -45.37 -15.55
C PRO A 647 -1.44 -43.98 -14.95
N LEU A 648 -0.70 -43.59 -13.91
CA LEU A 648 -0.88 -42.27 -13.23
C LEU A 648 -0.15 -41.14 -13.97
N VAL A 649 0.76 -41.45 -14.90
CA VAL A 649 1.47 -40.42 -15.66
C VAL A 649 0.49 -39.47 -16.36
N LEU A 650 -0.50 -40.03 -17.04
CA LEU A 650 -1.51 -39.24 -17.74
C LEU A 650 -2.47 -38.54 -16.78
N TRP A 651 -2.91 -39.21 -15.72
CA TRP A 651 -3.84 -38.64 -14.73
C TRP A 651 -3.25 -37.46 -13.97
N LEU A 652 -1.96 -37.48 -13.65
CA LEU A 652 -1.26 -36.42 -12.92
C LEU A 652 -0.54 -35.42 -13.85
N ALA A 653 -0.70 -35.57 -15.19
CA ALA A 653 -0.14 -34.65 -16.17
C ALA A 653 -0.51 -33.17 -15.92
N PRO A 654 -1.73 -32.81 -15.46
CA PRO A 654 -2.06 -31.42 -15.09
C PRO A 654 -1.24 -30.86 -13.92
N ILE A 655 -0.55 -31.69 -13.15
CA ILE A 655 0.30 -31.29 -12.01
C ILE A 655 1.77 -31.33 -12.41
N TRP A 656 2.30 -32.48 -12.84
CA TRP A 656 3.72 -32.59 -13.20
C TRP A 656 4.09 -31.82 -14.46
N GLY A 657 3.19 -31.71 -15.44
CA GLY A 657 3.46 -31.00 -16.69
C GLY A 657 3.80 -29.52 -16.45
N PRO A 658 2.95 -28.74 -15.79
CA PRO A 658 3.27 -27.36 -15.37
C PRO A 658 4.55 -27.25 -14.53
N LEU A 659 4.83 -28.21 -13.64
CA LEU A 659 6.03 -28.19 -12.81
C LEU A 659 7.30 -28.41 -13.67
N VAL A 660 7.31 -29.36 -14.61
CA VAL A 660 8.43 -29.54 -15.54
C VAL A 660 8.68 -28.29 -16.37
N LEU A 661 7.62 -27.59 -16.74
CA LEU A 661 7.65 -26.34 -17.51
C LEU A 661 7.62 -25.09 -16.65
N ALA A 662 7.93 -25.16 -15.32
CA ALA A 662 7.73 -24.05 -14.41
C ALA A 662 8.51 -22.80 -14.81
N ILE A 663 9.77 -22.95 -15.25
CA ILE A 663 10.60 -21.81 -15.70
C ILE A 663 9.98 -21.10 -16.92
N PRO A 664 9.73 -21.76 -18.08
CA PRO A 664 9.13 -21.08 -19.23
C PRO A 664 7.71 -20.57 -18.96
N LEU A 665 6.92 -21.26 -18.14
CA LEU A 665 5.59 -20.78 -17.75
C LEU A 665 5.66 -19.50 -16.93
N ALA A 666 6.56 -19.43 -15.94
CA ALA A 666 6.75 -18.23 -15.14
C ALA A 666 7.30 -17.05 -15.98
N MET A 667 8.15 -17.33 -16.97
CA MET A 667 8.62 -16.31 -17.92
C MET A 667 7.46 -15.75 -18.76
N ILE A 668 6.63 -16.63 -19.34
CA ILE A 668 5.46 -16.22 -20.13
C ILE A 668 4.45 -15.49 -19.25
N ALA A 669 4.18 -16.00 -18.06
CA ALA A 669 3.28 -15.36 -17.09
C ALA A 669 3.72 -13.94 -16.73
N SER A 670 5.02 -13.72 -16.54
CA SER A 670 5.61 -12.41 -16.21
C SER A 670 5.82 -11.50 -17.42
N SER A 671 5.46 -11.95 -18.61
CA SER A 671 5.69 -11.23 -19.86
C SER A 671 4.58 -10.20 -20.13
N GLU A 672 4.97 -8.94 -20.33
CA GLU A 672 4.07 -7.89 -20.81
C GLU A 672 3.64 -8.14 -22.26
N TRP A 673 4.56 -8.68 -23.10
CA TRP A 673 4.25 -9.02 -24.48
C TRP A 673 3.09 -10.01 -24.56
N ALA A 674 3.10 -11.07 -23.75
CA ALA A 674 2.00 -12.05 -23.72
C ALA A 674 0.69 -11.42 -23.25
N GLY A 675 0.75 -10.53 -22.26
CA GLY A 675 -0.42 -9.77 -21.78
C GLY A 675 -0.98 -8.84 -22.85
N GLN A 676 -0.13 -8.11 -23.54
CA GLN A 676 -0.50 -7.20 -24.64
C GLN A 676 -1.06 -7.95 -25.85
N ALA A 677 -0.46 -9.08 -26.24
CA ALA A 677 -0.95 -9.89 -27.34
C ALA A 677 -2.39 -10.36 -27.13
N LEU A 678 -2.71 -10.89 -25.94
CA LEU A 678 -4.08 -11.28 -25.61
C LEU A 678 -5.05 -10.09 -25.58
N SER A 679 -4.61 -8.97 -25.03
CA SER A 679 -5.40 -7.74 -25.01
C SER A 679 -5.71 -7.19 -26.41
N TYR A 680 -4.75 -7.30 -27.32
CA TYR A 680 -4.95 -6.91 -28.73
C TYR A 680 -6.12 -7.66 -29.37
N PHE A 681 -6.25 -8.96 -29.08
CA PHE A 681 -7.40 -9.76 -29.54
C PHE A 681 -8.67 -9.56 -28.71
N GLY A 682 -8.62 -8.68 -27.67
CA GLY A 682 -9.73 -8.41 -26.75
C GLY A 682 -9.97 -9.51 -25.72
N ILE A 683 -8.97 -10.37 -25.49
CA ILE A 683 -8.97 -11.43 -24.49
C ILE A 683 -8.32 -10.91 -23.20
N LEU A 684 -8.82 -11.32 -22.05
CA LEU A 684 -8.46 -10.80 -20.72
C LEU A 684 -8.71 -9.30 -20.56
N ARG A 685 -9.64 -8.72 -21.32
CA ARG A 685 -10.02 -7.31 -21.21
C ARG A 685 -11.02 -7.10 -20.08
N VAL A 686 -10.84 -6.02 -19.34
CA VAL A 686 -11.64 -5.66 -18.17
C VAL A 686 -12.27 -4.26 -18.31
N PRO A 687 -13.29 -3.93 -17.52
CA PRO A 687 -13.99 -2.64 -17.60
C PRO A 687 -13.05 -1.44 -17.43
N SER A 688 -12.04 -1.52 -16.58
CA SER A 688 -11.05 -0.45 -16.36
C SER A 688 -10.21 -0.11 -17.61
N GLU A 689 -10.23 -0.94 -18.66
CA GLU A 689 -9.54 -0.68 -19.93
C GLU A 689 -10.48 -0.16 -21.02
N THR A 690 -11.77 -0.45 -20.92
CA THR A 690 -12.76 -0.08 -21.95
C THR A 690 -13.59 1.14 -21.58
N ALA A 691 -13.72 1.41 -20.31
CA ALA A 691 -14.37 2.55 -19.72
C ALA A 691 -13.56 2.97 -18.48
N THR A 692 -12.33 3.43 -18.77
CA THR A 692 -11.40 3.86 -17.71
C THR A 692 -12.01 5.02 -16.95
N ASP A 693 -11.95 4.93 -15.62
CA ASP A 693 -12.46 5.97 -14.73
C ASP A 693 -11.63 7.25 -14.84
N ASP A 694 -12.30 8.41 -14.79
CA ASP A 694 -11.64 9.72 -14.88
C ASP A 694 -10.56 9.90 -13.80
N LEU A 695 -10.78 9.33 -12.61
CA LEU A 695 -9.80 9.34 -11.52
C LEU A 695 -8.53 8.55 -11.89
N VAL A 696 -8.70 7.38 -12.53
CA VAL A 696 -7.59 6.53 -12.96
C VAL A 696 -6.81 7.24 -14.07
N LEU A 697 -7.52 7.81 -15.07
CA LEU A 697 -6.91 8.61 -16.14
C LEU A 697 -6.14 9.78 -15.57
N ARG A 698 -6.72 10.53 -14.63
CA ARG A 698 -6.07 11.67 -14.00
C ARG A 698 -4.80 11.26 -13.23
N ALA A 699 -4.84 10.16 -12.50
CA ALA A 699 -3.68 9.64 -11.79
C ALA A 699 -2.57 9.20 -12.77
N ASP A 700 -2.92 8.64 -13.94
CA ASP A 700 -1.97 8.25 -14.99
C ASP A 700 -1.35 9.47 -15.68
N ASP A 701 -2.14 10.50 -15.97
CA ASP A 701 -1.64 11.77 -16.50
C ASP A 701 -0.60 12.39 -15.56
N LEU A 702 -0.94 12.48 -14.29
CA LEU A 702 -0.03 13.02 -13.27
C LEU A 702 1.27 12.20 -13.16
N ARG A 703 1.19 10.87 -13.27
CA ARG A 703 2.37 9.99 -13.30
C ARG A 703 3.26 10.24 -14.51
N SER A 704 2.66 10.48 -15.69
CA SER A 704 3.40 10.71 -16.93
C SER A 704 4.14 12.05 -16.94
N MET A 705 3.61 13.05 -16.22
CA MET A 705 4.21 14.39 -16.10
C MET A 705 5.44 14.43 -15.19
N THR A 706 5.69 13.37 -14.40
CA THR A 706 6.80 13.33 -13.45
C THR A 706 8.00 12.61 -14.05
N THR A 707 9.01 13.38 -14.49
CA THR A 707 10.30 12.83 -14.89
C THR A 707 11.19 12.59 -13.68
N SER A 708 11.71 11.38 -13.55
CA SER A 708 12.65 11.01 -12.49
C SER A 708 14.08 11.36 -12.86
N ASP A 709 14.51 12.59 -12.64
CA ASP A 709 15.92 12.97 -12.73
C ASP A 709 16.59 12.86 -11.34
N ASP A 710 17.42 11.84 -11.15
CA ASP A 710 18.15 11.59 -9.89
C ASP A 710 19.12 12.72 -9.52
N SER A 711 19.63 13.41 -10.52
CA SER A 711 20.53 14.56 -10.31
C SER A 711 19.78 15.77 -9.79
N ALA A 712 18.55 16.00 -10.29
CA ALA A 712 17.68 17.06 -9.80
C ALA A 712 17.25 16.82 -8.34
N ARG A 713 17.05 15.57 -7.98
CA ARG A 713 16.66 15.17 -6.62
C ARG A 713 17.70 15.52 -5.57
N PHE A 714 18.97 15.18 -5.85
CA PHE A 714 20.09 15.50 -4.96
C PHE A 714 20.32 17.02 -4.88
N ARG A 715 20.22 17.70 -6.01
CA ARG A 715 20.33 19.15 -6.08
C ARG A 715 19.31 19.84 -5.17
N ASP A 716 18.04 19.42 -5.26
CA ASP A 716 16.96 20.02 -4.45
C ASP A 716 17.20 19.81 -2.96
N MET A 717 17.71 18.65 -2.55
CA MET A 717 18.07 18.38 -1.14
C MET A 717 19.22 19.27 -0.67
N VAL A 718 20.17 19.58 -1.56
CA VAL A 718 21.30 20.46 -1.26
C VAL A 718 20.86 21.92 -1.17
N LEU A 719 19.93 22.35 -2.03
CA LEU A 719 19.56 23.77 -2.13
C LEU A 719 18.47 24.20 -1.16
N ASP A 720 17.57 23.32 -0.78
CA ASP A 720 16.46 23.65 0.13
C ASP A 720 16.92 23.59 1.60
N PRO A 721 16.93 24.72 2.34
CA PRO A 721 17.39 24.77 3.71
C PRO A 721 16.59 23.86 4.66
N VAL A 722 15.28 23.72 4.41
CA VAL A 722 14.40 22.88 5.24
C VAL A 722 14.66 21.39 4.97
N LEU A 723 14.84 21.00 3.71
CA LEU A 723 15.21 19.63 3.37
C LEU A 723 16.58 19.27 3.94
N LEU A 724 17.55 20.17 3.83
CA LEU A 724 18.86 19.99 4.43
C LEU A 724 18.79 19.81 5.95
N ALA A 725 18.11 20.72 6.64
CA ALA A 725 17.98 20.67 8.10
C ALA A 725 17.31 19.35 8.53
N ALA A 726 16.22 18.98 7.88
CA ALA A 726 15.53 17.72 8.13
C ALA A 726 16.41 16.51 7.87
N HIS A 727 17.18 16.53 6.79
CA HIS A 727 18.13 15.46 6.44
C HIS A 727 19.25 15.33 7.49
N VAL A 728 19.92 16.43 7.79
CA VAL A 728 21.05 16.46 8.75
C VAL A 728 20.60 16.07 10.16
N ALA A 729 19.42 16.54 10.60
CA ALA A 729 18.87 16.18 11.90
C ALA A 729 18.62 14.68 12.08
N ARG A 730 18.42 13.95 10.99
CA ARG A 730 18.14 12.51 10.98
C ARG A 730 19.37 11.63 10.81
N LEU A 731 20.54 12.22 10.50
CA LEU A 731 21.77 11.47 10.46
C LEU A 731 22.18 11.07 11.88
N PRO A 732 22.67 9.84 12.09
CA PRO A 732 23.12 9.41 13.43
C PRO A 732 24.24 10.29 13.92
N LYS A 733 24.10 10.90 15.10
CA LYS A 733 25.06 11.86 15.70
C LYS A 733 26.47 11.29 15.87
N ASN A 734 26.63 9.95 15.90
CA ASN A 734 27.89 9.26 16.17
C ASN A 734 28.22 8.20 15.10
N ALA A 735 27.59 8.22 13.91
CA ALA A 735 27.98 7.30 12.86
C ALA A 735 29.29 7.74 12.21
N ALA A 736 30.24 6.82 12.07
CA ALA A 736 31.39 7.06 11.22
C ALA A 736 30.90 7.32 9.78
N PRO A 737 31.52 8.29 9.05
CA PRO A 737 31.16 8.52 7.66
C PRO A 737 31.23 7.21 6.86
N ALA A 738 30.33 7.06 5.90
CA ALA A 738 30.24 5.84 5.07
C ALA A 738 31.47 5.63 4.15
N GLY A 739 32.46 6.54 4.18
CA GLY A 739 33.69 6.46 3.40
C GLY A 739 34.89 7.07 4.10
N THR A 740 36.08 6.92 3.48
CA THR A 740 37.31 7.53 3.99
C THR A 740 37.28 9.05 3.81
N PRO A 741 38.04 9.81 4.65
CA PRO A 741 38.18 11.28 4.49
C PRO A 741 38.60 11.69 3.06
N GLU A 742 39.47 10.90 2.42
CA GLU A 742 39.92 11.18 1.06
C GLU A 742 38.83 10.96 0.00
N GLN A 743 37.90 10.00 0.23
CA GLN A 743 36.78 9.79 -0.65
C GLN A 743 35.78 10.93 -0.55
N LEU A 744 35.49 11.38 0.66
CA LEU A 744 34.62 12.54 0.92
C LEU A 744 35.19 13.81 0.27
N GLU A 745 36.50 14.07 0.45
CA GLU A 745 37.14 15.26 -0.11
C GLU A 745 37.17 15.23 -1.64
N ARG A 746 37.40 14.07 -2.25
CA ARG A 746 37.31 13.92 -3.72
C ARG A 746 35.93 14.21 -4.23
N ALA A 747 34.89 13.75 -3.53
CA ALA A 747 33.52 14.00 -3.89
C ALA A 747 33.16 15.49 -3.72
N ARG A 748 33.61 16.14 -2.64
CA ARG A 748 33.44 17.58 -2.41
C ARG A 748 34.16 18.41 -3.51
N GLU A 749 35.38 18.06 -3.86
CA GLU A 749 36.14 18.77 -4.90
C GLU A 749 35.46 18.63 -6.27
N ARG A 750 34.91 17.45 -6.58
CA ARG A 750 34.13 17.27 -7.82
C ARG A 750 32.88 18.12 -7.83
N ALA A 751 32.15 18.15 -6.70
CA ALA A 751 30.98 19.00 -6.56
C ALA A 751 31.31 20.49 -6.70
N ARG A 752 32.45 20.95 -6.13
CA ARG A 752 32.91 22.33 -6.27
C ARG A 752 33.21 22.71 -7.70
N ARG A 753 33.91 21.84 -8.45
CA ARG A 753 34.37 22.15 -9.83
C ARG A 753 33.25 22.08 -10.85
N ALA A 754 32.35 21.12 -10.74
CA ALA A 754 31.39 20.78 -11.79
C ALA A 754 29.93 20.77 -11.34
N GLY A 755 29.67 21.20 -10.09
CA GLY A 755 28.32 21.20 -9.50
C GLY A 755 27.85 19.81 -9.04
N PRO A 756 26.75 19.75 -8.26
CA PRO A 756 26.23 18.50 -7.68
C PRO A 756 25.69 17.51 -8.71
N THR A 757 25.30 17.99 -9.88
CA THR A 757 24.81 17.14 -10.98
C THR A 757 25.93 16.27 -11.59
N ALA A 758 27.20 16.65 -11.42
CA ALA A 758 28.36 15.91 -11.90
C ALA A 758 28.78 14.74 -10.98
N LEU A 759 28.18 14.64 -9.79
CA LEU A 759 28.45 13.58 -8.85
C LEU A 759 27.83 12.25 -9.31
N SER A 760 28.62 11.17 -9.22
CA SER A 760 28.11 9.81 -9.39
C SER A 760 27.12 9.43 -8.27
N ALA A 761 26.29 8.43 -8.49
CA ALA A 761 25.36 7.92 -7.47
C ALA A 761 26.09 7.49 -6.18
N ALA A 762 27.28 6.90 -6.31
CA ALA A 762 28.10 6.50 -5.15
C ALA A 762 28.61 7.72 -4.37
N GLU A 763 29.05 8.77 -5.03
CA GLU A 763 29.51 10.03 -4.41
C GLU A 763 28.36 10.80 -3.77
N ARG A 764 27.18 10.85 -4.41
CA ARG A 764 25.97 11.42 -3.80
C ARG A 764 25.62 10.69 -2.50
N LYS A 765 25.57 9.36 -2.54
CA LYS A 765 25.30 8.55 -1.35
C LYS A 765 26.34 8.76 -0.24
N LEU A 766 27.60 8.92 -0.61
CA LEU A 766 28.68 9.21 0.33
C LEU A 766 28.48 10.56 1.02
N LEU A 767 28.23 11.62 0.25
CA LEU A 767 28.03 12.96 0.80
C LEU A 767 26.72 13.06 1.62
N THR A 768 25.66 12.39 1.21
CA THR A 768 24.37 12.37 1.96
C THR A 768 24.47 11.64 3.29
N SER A 769 25.43 10.74 3.45
CA SER A 769 25.64 10.04 4.72
C SER A 769 26.43 10.85 5.77
N ASP A 770 27.00 12.00 5.40
CA ASP A 770 27.81 12.84 6.26
C ASP A 770 27.21 14.24 6.44
N ALA A 771 26.82 14.55 7.68
CA ALA A 771 26.15 15.81 8.02
C ALA A 771 27.01 17.04 7.70
N GLU A 772 28.34 16.95 7.93
CA GLU A 772 29.26 18.06 7.67
C GLU A 772 29.42 18.30 6.17
N SER A 773 29.52 17.24 5.38
CA SER A 773 29.57 17.32 3.91
C SER A 773 28.29 17.94 3.34
N MET A 774 27.14 17.58 3.86
CA MET A 774 25.86 18.15 3.41
C MET A 774 25.72 19.63 3.75
N ARG A 775 26.11 20.05 4.98
CA ARG A 775 26.14 21.46 5.36
C ARG A 775 27.15 22.25 4.52
N TRP A 776 28.32 21.68 4.28
CA TRP A 776 29.34 22.27 3.43
C TRP A 776 28.82 22.44 2.00
N LEU A 777 28.24 21.40 1.40
CA LEU A 777 27.73 21.43 0.04
C LEU A 777 26.59 22.45 -0.13
N HIS A 778 25.73 22.57 0.89
CA HIS A 778 24.69 23.59 0.93
C HIS A 778 25.28 25.00 0.90
N ARG A 779 26.24 25.30 1.80
CA ARG A 779 26.91 26.60 1.83
C ARG A 779 27.62 26.92 0.51
N GLU A 780 28.33 25.93 -0.06
CA GLU A 780 29.01 26.05 -1.32
C GLU A 780 28.03 26.34 -2.47
N ALA A 781 26.89 25.69 -2.48
CA ALA A 781 25.84 25.90 -3.46
C ALA A 781 25.28 27.33 -3.39
N TRP A 782 24.92 27.80 -2.21
CA TRP A 782 24.41 29.17 -2.01
C TRP A 782 25.45 30.25 -2.24
N ARG A 783 26.72 29.90 -2.23
CA ARG A 783 27.86 30.79 -2.46
C ARG A 783 28.17 31.00 -3.95
N HIS A 784 28.19 29.94 -4.71
CA HIS A 784 28.79 29.94 -6.04
C HIS A 784 27.81 29.71 -7.16
N TRP A 785 26.62 29.17 -6.89
CA TRP A 785 25.71 28.88 -7.98
C TRP A 785 24.75 30.05 -8.23
N PRO A 786 24.44 30.38 -9.52
CA PRO A 786 23.51 31.46 -9.84
C PRO A 786 22.12 31.17 -9.30
N VAL A 787 21.42 32.20 -8.80
CA VAL A 787 20.06 32.08 -8.22
C VAL A 787 19.06 31.48 -9.21
N GLU A 788 19.23 31.75 -10.50
CA GLU A 788 18.39 31.21 -11.59
C GLU A 788 18.51 29.69 -11.72
N SER A 789 19.67 29.09 -11.35
CA SER A 789 19.84 27.63 -11.31
C SER A 789 19.23 26.99 -10.07
N TRP A 790 18.83 27.82 -9.07
CA TRP A 790 18.24 27.38 -7.81
C TRP A 790 16.75 27.59 -7.73
N GLN A 791 16.17 28.38 -8.62
CA GLN A 791 14.72 28.38 -8.71
C GLN A 791 14.35 26.94 -8.91
N LEU A 792 14.07 26.31 -7.77
CA LEU A 792 13.37 25.05 -7.69
C LEU A 792 12.32 25.16 -8.77
N ALA A 793 12.45 24.39 -9.84
CA ALA A 793 11.60 24.57 -10.98
C ALA A 793 10.18 24.76 -10.45
N ARG A 794 9.77 26.00 -10.33
CA ARG A 794 8.39 26.39 -10.45
C ARG A 794 8.10 26.24 -11.95
N GLU A 795 8.33 25.05 -12.46
CA GLU A 795 7.57 24.58 -13.58
C GLU A 795 6.15 24.53 -13.05
N GLN A 796 5.47 25.65 -13.23
CA GLN A 796 4.03 25.61 -13.37
C GLN A 796 3.81 24.45 -14.34
N PRO A 797 3.07 23.39 -13.96
CA PRO A 797 2.64 22.43 -14.93
C PRO A 797 2.01 23.26 -16.04
N GLN A 798 2.59 23.23 -17.24
CA GLN A 798 1.94 23.81 -18.40
C GLN A 798 0.62 23.07 -18.49
N LEU A 799 -0.46 23.76 -18.14
CA LEU A 799 -1.80 23.28 -18.39
C LEU A 799 -1.82 22.90 -19.88
N PRO A 800 -2.27 21.69 -20.22
CA PRO A 800 -2.48 21.34 -21.60
C PRO A 800 -3.34 22.44 -22.24
N PRO A 801 -3.07 22.86 -23.51
CA PRO A 801 -3.87 23.87 -24.17
C PRO A 801 -5.35 23.43 -24.06
N GLU A 802 -6.21 24.39 -23.71
CA GLU A 802 -7.66 24.14 -23.69
C GLU A 802 -8.05 23.47 -25.01
N PRO A 803 -8.85 22.40 -25.00
CA PRO A 803 -9.34 21.80 -26.21
C PRO A 803 -10.06 22.91 -27.00
N ALA A 804 -9.62 23.16 -28.23
CA ALA A 804 -10.24 24.11 -29.13
C ALA A 804 -11.75 23.81 -29.15
N SER A 805 -12.55 24.79 -28.74
CA SER A 805 -14.01 24.75 -28.83
C SER A 805 -14.40 24.47 -30.29
N ALA A 806 -14.92 23.27 -30.54
CA ALA A 806 -15.61 22.89 -31.74
C ALA A 806 -17.10 22.81 -31.48
#